data_114a6227d23360cf2b862f13a82b7444
#
_entry.id   114a6227d23360cf2b862f13a82b7444
#
_cell.length_a   1.000
_cell.length_b   1.000
_cell.length_c   1.000
_cell.angle_alpha   90.00
_cell.angle_beta   90.00
_cell.angle_gamma   90.00
#
_symmetry.space_group_name_H-M   'P 1'
#
loop_
_entity.id
_entity.type
_entity.pdbx_description
1 polymer ?
#
loop_
_entity_poly.entity_id
_entity_poly.type
_entity_poly.pdbx_seq_one_letter_code
_entity_poly.pdbx_strand_id
1 'polypeptide(L)'
;MSQLPIVSVLPELFAALDSHTSVILQAPPGAGKSTLLPLELVRQNRLLGRIIMLEPRRLAARNIATFLARQLGEKVGERIGLRVRGESRTSAATRLEIVTEGVLTRMLQQDPELGGVSLVIFDEFHERSLHADTALAFAIESQQGLRDDLKLLVMSATLDGMALETLLPDAPVVRSEGRGFPIDYHYRPANRQQWLEPQVGAVVLEALAAQDGSLLVFLPGQGEIERLAQWLADKLPDDMTLAPLYGRLDMAAQQAAIEPAPAGRRKLVLTTNVAETSLTIEGISVVIDSGLERRASFDLKSGVTRLETRQIAKSSATQRAGRAGRLGPGVCYRLWSSEVQERLAEQSPPDILTQELTGLLLDAAQWGAKVEDLPLLDMPPAAAVASAQRLLVALGAMKPEGEQQLTPAGRAMAAFGTNPRLARMLLRARELESEGLTGIVADAAYLVALQEEDLRGSERLSVLFHRRQNALRQNAARWFERLGARPANAQGQWLGLLCALAWPDRIGKLRSGSRYQLSGGVSCDLVEGHPCQGQTALIAIEMGQNERGSRIFIAEPVDLDELVRLLPELVSERQWFDWDEREERVRAERQQVIGELVLSQRPLTELSDEQKGRCLLQGIRRKGLHVLPWDESSEGLLARLRCAREWLPDEGWPAMDDDSLLATLEQWLLPAVSGMTRLEQLKRLNMSDILRQSLPWPLPKRLDEALPSHFAAPTGSRVRIRYQPGQAPVIPVRIQEMFGQGSTPCVADGRVPLVVELLSPAQRPLQITADLAAFWAGSYEQVKKEMKGRYPRHYWPDNPLEAMPTKVTKKKMGI
;
A
#
# COMPACT_ATOMS: atom_id res chain seq x y z
N MET A 1 -37.05 1.50 -30.68
CA MET A 1 -36.70 0.69 -29.50
C MET A 1 -36.87 -0.82 -29.71
N SER A 2 -37.79 -1.30 -30.55
CA SER A 2 -37.98 -2.73 -30.82
C SER A 2 -36.82 -3.47 -31.50
N GLN A 3 -35.75 -2.77 -31.88
CA GLN A 3 -34.57 -3.34 -32.55
C GLN A 3 -33.31 -3.45 -31.65
N LEU A 4 -33.38 -3.04 -30.38
CA LEU A 4 -32.23 -3.12 -29.48
C LEU A 4 -31.94 -4.58 -29.08
N PRO A 5 -30.67 -5.01 -29.03
CA PRO A 5 -30.30 -6.39 -28.72
C PRO A 5 -30.88 -6.93 -27.44
N ILE A 6 -31.00 -6.10 -26.39
CA ILE A 6 -31.56 -6.49 -25.10
C ILE A 6 -32.98 -7.07 -25.19
N VAL A 7 -33.75 -6.69 -26.20
CA VAL A 7 -35.17 -7.14 -26.37
C VAL A 7 -35.28 -8.65 -26.46
N SER A 8 -34.32 -9.29 -27.13
CA SER A 8 -34.32 -10.76 -27.31
C SER A 8 -34.14 -11.54 -26.00
N VAL A 9 -33.47 -10.94 -25.04
CA VAL A 9 -33.17 -11.60 -23.74
C VAL A 9 -34.04 -11.10 -22.60
N LEU A 10 -34.91 -10.10 -22.81
CA LEU A 10 -35.81 -9.62 -21.73
C LEU A 10 -36.69 -10.72 -21.14
N PRO A 11 -37.29 -11.65 -21.92
CA PRO A 11 -38.11 -12.72 -21.35
C PRO A 11 -37.29 -13.63 -20.41
N GLU A 12 -36.09 -14.02 -20.80
CA GLU A 12 -35.16 -14.83 -20.01
C GLU A 12 -34.71 -14.08 -18.74
N LEU A 13 -34.36 -12.81 -18.88
CA LEU A 13 -33.95 -11.96 -17.77
C LEU A 13 -35.07 -11.78 -16.74
N PHE A 14 -36.30 -11.57 -17.21
CA PHE A 14 -37.43 -11.44 -16.32
C PHE A 14 -37.75 -12.75 -15.60
N ALA A 15 -37.68 -13.88 -16.28
CA ALA A 15 -37.84 -15.20 -15.65
C ALA A 15 -36.74 -15.45 -14.60
N ALA A 16 -35.51 -15.07 -14.91
CA ALA A 16 -34.42 -15.14 -13.96
C ALA A 16 -34.65 -14.26 -12.73
N LEU A 17 -35.10 -13.03 -12.92
CA LEU A 17 -35.44 -12.09 -11.82
C LEU A 17 -36.63 -12.58 -11.00
N ASP A 18 -37.60 -13.30 -11.59
CA ASP A 18 -38.72 -13.85 -10.85
C ASP A 18 -38.29 -15.03 -9.94
N SER A 19 -37.36 -15.85 -10.39
CA SER A 19 -36.95 -17.10 -9.74
C SER A 19 -35.70 -16.99 -8.86
N HIS A 20 -34.88 -15.95 -9.03
CA HIS A 20 -33.64 -15.75 -8.28
C HIS A 20 -33.60 -14.37 -7.63
N THR A 21 -32.87 -14.28 -6.54
CA THR A 21 -32.62 -13.01 -5.82
C THR A 21 -31.43 -12.23 -6.37
N SER A 22 -30.51 -12.89 -7.05
CA SER A 22 -29.37 -12.26 -7.74
C SER A 22 -29.29 -12.72 -9.19
N VAL A 23 -29.05 -11.80 -10.11
CA VAL A 23 -28.93 -12.08 -11.55
C VAL A 23 -27.77 -11.26 -12.12
N ILE A 24 -27.05 -11.85 -13.07
CA ILE A 24 -25.96 -11.18 -13.80
C ILE A 24 -26.39 -11.01 -15.25
N LEU A 25 -26.31 -9.78 -15.76
CA LEU A 25 -26.56 -9.47 -17.17
C LEU A 25 -25.27 -9.04 -17.87
N GLN A 26 -24.83 -9.85 -18.81
CA GLN A 26 -23.75 -9.46 -19.73
C GLN A 26 -24.35 -8.91 -21.01
N ALA A 27 -24.12 -7.64 -21.29
CA ALA A 27 -24.60 -7.00 -22.53
C ALA A 27 -23.63 -5.91 -22.99
N PRO A 28 -23.21 -5.92 -24.27
CA PRO A 28 -22.28 -4.93 -24.77
C PRO A 28 -22.87 -3.51 -24.74
N PRO A 29 -22.02 -2.46 -24.81
CA PRO A 29 -22.48 -1.07 -24.87
C PRO A 29 -23.42 -0.86 -26.04
N GLY A 30 -24.51 -0.12 -25.78
CA GLY A 30 -25.53 0.14 -26.81
C GLY A 30 -26.62 -0.94 -26.96
N ALA A 31 -26.55 -2.05 -26.26
CA ALA A 31 -27.58 -3.08 -26.28
C ALA A 31 -28.92 -2.63 -25.66
N GLY A 32 -28.97 -1.52 -24.94
CA GLY A 32 -30.16 -1.00 -24.28
C GLY A 32 -30.30 -1.37 -22.82
N LYS A 33 -29.22 -1.93 -22.19
CA LYS A 33 -29.24 -2.36 -20.78
C LYS A 33 -29.58 -1.23 -19.81
N SER A 34 -29.00 -0.03 -20.00
CA SER A 34 -29.17 1.12 -19.11
C SER A 34 -30.44 1.95 -19.42
N THR A 35 -31.14 1.66 -20.53
CA THR A 35 -32.28 2.45 -20.99
C THR A 35 -33.55 1.63 -21.11
N LEU A 36 -33.59 0.65 -22.02
CA LEU A 36 -34.81 -0.11 -22.29
C LEU A 36 -35.17 -1.04 -21.14
N LEU A 37 -34.22 -1.76 -20.57
CA LEU A 37 -34.48 -2.68 -19.46
C LEU A 37 -35.12 -1.98 -18.24
N PRO A 38 -34.54 -0.91 -17.65
CA PRO A 38 -35.20 -0.25 -16.52
C PRO A 38 -36.53 0.39 -16.90
N LEU A 39 -36.68 0.86 -18.16
CA LEU A 39 -37.96 1.37 -18.66
C LEU A 39 -39.05 0.28 -18.68
N GLU A 40 -38.74 -0.91 -19.17
CA GLU A 40 -39.65 -2.04 -19.21
C GLU A 40 -40.03 -2.56 -17.81
N LEU A 41 -39.06 -2.59 -16.88
CA LEU A 41 -39.36 -2.90 -15.48
C LEU A 41 -40.38 -1.96 -14.86
N VAL A 42 -40.28 -0.64 -15.15
CA VAL A 42 -41.24 0.38 -14.68
C VAL A 42 -42.58 0.27 -15.41
N ARG A 43 -42.59 0.07 -16.75
CA ARG A 43 -43.84 -0.03 -17.57
C ARG A 43 -44.68 -1.23 -17.18
N GLN A 44 -44.01 -2.38 -17.00
CA GLN A 44 -44.74 -3.63 -16.69
C GLN A 44 -45.12 -3.74 -15.22
N ASN A 45 -44.63 -2.81 -14.36
CA ASN A 45 -44.89 -2.80 -12.92
C ASN A 45 -44.67 -4.17 -12.24
N ARG A 46 -43.58 -4.88 -12.67
CA ARG A 46 -43.32 -6.28 -12.26
C ARG A 46 -42.92 -6.38 -10.79
N LEU A 47 -42.35 -5.33 -10.24
CA LEU A 47 -41.86 -5.29 -8.85
C LEU A 47 -42.76 -4.38 -8.00
N LEU A 48 -43.10 -4.81 -6.80
CA LEU A 48 -44.02 -4.06 -5.91
C LEU A 48 -43.34 -2.82 -5.29
N GLY A 49 -42.03 -2.90 -5.01
CA GLY A 49 -41.22 -1.84 -4.42
C GLY A 49 -40.54 -0.94 -5.45
N ARG A 50 -39.74 -0.01 -4.94
CA ARG A 50 -38.89 0.85 -5.75
C ARG A 50 -37.75 0.04 -6.35
N ILE A 51 -37.22 0.53 -7.47
CA ILE A 51 -36.01 0.06 -8.11
C ILE A 51 -34.94 1.14 -7.90
N ILE A 52 -33.77 0.77 -7.43
CA ILE A 52 -32.60 1.65 -7.37
C ILE A 52 -31.65 1.21 -8.48
N MET A 53 -31.21 2.15 -9.31
CA MET A 53 -30.20 1.89 -10.36
C MET A 53 -28.96 2.74 -10.09
N LEU A 54 -27.86 2.08 -9.81
CA LEU A 54 -26.56 2.71 -9.63
C LEU A 54 -25.92 2.95 -10.99
N GLU A 55 -25.56 4.22 -11.23
CA GLU A 55 -24.82 4.66 -12.40
C GLU A 55 -23.55 5.39 -11.95
N PRO A 56 -22.34 4.98 -12.38
CA PRO A 56 -21.08 5.53 -11.85
C PRO A 56 -20.90 7.02 -12.12
N ARG A 57 -21.48 7.54 -13.20
CA ARG A 57 -21.21 8.90 -13.67
C ARG A 57 -22.42 9.83 -13.57
N ARG A 58 -22.23 10.96 -12.89
CA ARG A 58 -23.30 11.96 -12.66
C ARG A 58 -23.98 12.44 -13.95
N LEU A 59 -23.20 12.68 -15.02
CA LEU A 59 -23.74 13.12 -16.30
C LEU A 59 -24.60 12.03 -16.95
N ALA A 60 -24.13 10.79 -16.94
CA ALA A 60 -24.88 9.65 -17.46
C ALA A 60 -26.16 9.40 -16.65
N ALA A 61 -26.08 9.43 -15.32
CA ALA A 61 -27.25 9.30 -14.44
C ALA A 61 -28.35 10.32 -14.78
N ARG A 62 -27.97 11.60 -14.99
CA ARG A 62 -28.94 12.65 -15.40
C ARG A 62 -29.52 12.41 -16.79
N ASN A 63 -28.68 12.05 -17.75
CA ASN A 63 -29.12 11.82 -19.12
C ASN A 63 -30.06 10.61 -19.19
N ILE A 64 -29.74 9.52 -18.51
CA ILE A 64 -30.59 8.34 -18.41
C ILE A 64 -31.92 8.71 -17.73
N ALA A 65 -31.89 9.39 -16.59
CA ALA A 65 -33.12 9.81 -15.89
C ALA A 65 -34.01 10.68 -16.80
N THR A 66 -33.41 11.68 -17.47
CA THR A 66 -34.14 12.57 -18.37
C THR A 66 -34.72 11.81 -19.58
N PHE A 67 -33.91 10.90 -20.17
CA PHE A 67 -34.36 10.07 -21.28
C PHE A 67 -35.53 9.16 -20.90
N LEU A 68 -35.42 8.45 -19.77
CA LEU A 68 -36.45 7.52 -19.28
C LEU A 68 -37.76 8.26 -18.94
N ALA A 69 -37.65 9.40 -18.25
CA ALA A 69 -38.82 10.23 -17.92
C ALA A 69 -39.54 10.69 -19.19
N ARG A 70 -38.78 11.19 -20.20
CA ARG A 70 -39.33 11.59 -21.51
C ARG A 70 -40.02 10.43 -22.21
N GLN A 71 -39.49 9.19 -22.13
CA GLN A 71 -40.12 8.01 -22.72
C GLN A 71 -41.47 7.63 -22.07
N LEU A 72 -41.66 8.07 -20.83
CA LEU A 72 -42.94 7.93 -20.11
C LEU A 72 -43.88 9.14 -20.27
N GLY A 73 -43.44 10.21 -20.95
CA GLY A 73 -44.19 11.46 -21.06
C GLY A 73 -44.16 12.30 -19.76
N GLU A 74 -43.18 12.11 -18.91
CA GLU A 74 -43.08 12.65 -17.55
C GLU A 74 -41.83 13.52 -17.37
N LYS A 75 -41.78 14.21 -16.22
CA LYS A 75 -40.57 14.91 -15.74
C LYS A 75 -39.80 14.06 -14.78
N VAL A 76 -38.48 14.29 -14.69
CA VAL A 76 -37.64 13.68 -13.62
C VAL A 76 -38.16 14.16 -12.25
N GLY A 77 -38.38 13.20 -11.35
CA GLY A 77 -38.99 13.41 -10.02
C GLY A 77 -40.39 12.79 -9.89
N GLU A 78 -40.98 12.37 -10.99
CA GLU A 78 -42.23 11.57 -10.98
C GLU A 78 -41.88 10.08 -10.87
N ARG A 79 -42.29 9.19 -11.78
CA ARG A 79 -41.95 7.76 -11.69
C ARG A 79 -40.45 7.48 -11.83
N ILE A 80 -39.75 8.34 -12.58
CA ILE A 80 -38.29 8.29 -12.67
C ILE A 80 -37.68 9.37 -11.79
N GLY A 81 -36.98 8.93 -10.74
CA GLY A 81 -36.25 9.80 -9.83
C GLY A 81 -34.77 9.89 -10.17
N LEU A 82 -34.12 10.91 -9.64
CA LEU A 82 -32.67 11.13 -9.71
C LEU A 82 -32.15 11.57 -8.35
N ARG A 83 -31.10 10.90 -7.83
CA ARG A 83 -30.41 11.36 -6.64
C ARG A 83 -28.89 11.26 -6.86
N VAL A 84 -28.27 12.39 -7.02
CA VAL A 84 -26.83 12.53 -7.17
C VAL A 84 -26.30 13.51 -6.14
N ARG A 85 -24.99 13.59 -5.96
CA ARG A 85 -24.37 14.50 -4.99
C ARG A 85 -24.82 15.95 -5.24
N GLY A 86 -25.54 16.54 -4.28
CA GLY A 86 -26.04 17.92 -4.33
C GLY A 86 -27.32 18.12 -5.11
N GLU A 87 -27.95 17.06 -5.64
CA GLU A 87 -29.24 17.14 -6.33
C GLU A 87 -30.10 15.92 -6.03
N SER A 88 -31.35 16.15 -5.63
CA SER A 88 -32.37 15.12 -5.44
C SER A 88 -33.67 15.57 -6.09
N ARG A 89 -34.18 14.75 -7.00
CA ARG A 89 -35.49 14.92 -7.66
C ARG A 89 -36.26 13.59 -7.55
N THR A 90 -36.97 13.43 -6.47
CA THR A 90 -37.75 12.23 -6.16
C THR A 90 -39.09 12.64 -5.55
N SER A 91 -40.09 11.78 -5.62
CA SER A 91 -41.39 11.96 -5.01
C SER A 91 -41.92 10.62 -4.48
N ALA A 92 -43.11 10.64 -3.85
CA ALA A 92 -43.79 9.42 -3.42
C ALA A 92 -44.21 8.51 -4.62
N ALA A 93 -44.29 9.07 -5.83
CA ALA A 93 -44.62 8.33 -7.05
C ALA A 93 -43.36 7.66 -7.70
N THR A 94 -42.18 7.93 -7.20
CA THR A 94 -40.94 7.41 -7.79
C THR A 94 -40.87 5.89 -7.68
N ARG A 95 -40.70 5.24 -8.83
CA ARG A 95 -40.60 3.77 -8.99
C ARG A 95 -39.18 3.32 -9.31
N LEU A 96 -38.52 4.10 -10.16
CA LEU A 96 -37.09 3.89 -10.47
C LEU A 96 -36.31 5.12 -10.04
N GLU A 97 -35.36 4.94 -9.18
CA GLU A 97 -34.48 5.99 -8.70
C GLU A 97 -33.05 5.73 -9.22
N ILE A 98 -32.55 6.65 -10.06
CA ILE A 98 -31.19 6.58 -10.57
C ILE A 98 -30.29 7.31 -9.59
N VAL A 99 -29.25 6.62 -9.10
CA VAL A 99 -28.35 7.13 -8.06
C VAL A 99 -26.90 6.99 -8.49
N THR A 100 -26.03 7.85 -7.98
CA THR A 100 -24.59 7.65 -8.09
C THR A 100 -24.06 6.81 -6.93
N GLU A 101 -22.91 6.18 -7.14
CA GLU A 101 -22.31 5.17 -6.26
C GLU A 101 -22.25 5.56 -4.77
N GLY A 102 -21.67 6.71 -4.45
CA GLY A 102 -21.60 7.16 -3.05
C GLY A 102 -22.96 7.56 -2.43
N VAL A 103 -24.03 7.66 -3.24
CA VAL A 103 -25.39 7.83 -2.75
C VAL A 103 -25.96 6.49 -2.30
N LEU A 104 -25.76 5.42 -3.08
CA LEU A 104 -26.24 4.08 -2.72
C LEU A 104 -25.56 3.58 -1.44
N THR A 105 -24.25 3.72 -1.33
CA THR A 105 -23.50 3.35 -0.11
C THR A 105 -24.10 4.02 1.13
N ARG A 106 -24.43 5.31 1.02
CA ARG A 106 -25.06 6.06 2.12
C ARG A 106 -26.47 5.62 2.42
N MET A 107 -27.27 5.30 1.39
CA MET A 107 -28.63 4.78 1.58
C MET A 107 -28.60 3.47 2.38
N LEU A 108 -27.69 2.56 2.02
CA LEU A 108 -27.46 1.31 2.77
C LEU A 108 -27.01 1.56 4.21
N GLN A 109 -26.08 2.49 4.44
CA GLN A 109 -25.63 2.83 5.81
C GLN A 109 -26.72 3.47 6.67
N GLN A 110 -27.66 4.22 6.09
CA GLN A 110 -28.78 4.85 6.79
C GLN A 110 -29.94 3.90 7.02
N ASP A 111 -30.21 3.03 6.08
CA ASP A 111 -31.26 2.00 6.11
C ASP A 111 -30.69 0.71 5.49
N PRO A 112 -30.06 -0.16 6.29
CA PRO A 112 -29.51 -1.42 5.82
C PRO A 112 -30.54 -2.36 5.20
N GLU A 113 -31.81 -2.24 5.58
CA GLU A 113 -32.91 -3.02 4.99
C GLU A 113 -33.39 -2.46 3.65
N LEU A 114 -33.00 -1.24 3.27
CA LEU A 114 -33.50 -0.53 2.09
C LEU A 114 -35.02 -0.59 1.99
N GLY A 115 -35.73 -0.15 3.06
CA GLY A 115 -37.18 -0.26 3.18
C GLY A 115 -37.94 0.21 1.95
N GLY A 116 -38.84 -0.65 1.41
CA GLY A 116 -39.61 -0.39 0.21
C GLY A 116 -38.87 -0.49 -1.11
N VAL A 117 -37.60 -0.95 -1.13
CA VAL A 117 -36.82 -1.27 -2.34
C VAL A 117 -36.94 -2.76 -2.64
N SER A 118 -37.25 -3.12 -3.89
CA SER A 118 -37.35 -4.52 -4.34
C SER A 118 -36.18 -4.96 -5.21
N LEU A 119 -35.49 -4.02 -5.87
CA LEU A 119 -34.38 -4.34 -6.79
C LEU A 119 -33.30 -3.25 -6.72
N VAL A 120 -32.05 -3.67 -6.62
CA VAL A 120 -30.88 -2.80 -6.84
C VAL A 120 -30.18 -3.24 -8.12
N ILE A 121 -29.98 -2.32 -9.05
CA ILE A 121 -29.28 -2.53 -10.31
C ILE A 121 -27.92 -1.85 -10.24
N PHE A 122 -26.86 -2.60 -10.46
CA PHE A 122 -25.49 -2.11 -10.58
C PHE A 122 -25.12 -2.02 -12.07
N ASP A 123 -25.18 -0.81 -12.66
CA ASP A 123 -24.82 -0.63 -14.06
C ASP A 123 -23.33 -0.33 -14.24
N GLU A 124 -22.80 -0.67 -15.42
CA GLU A 124 -21.39 -0.52 -15.81
C GLU A 124 -20.41 -1.08 -14.76
N PHE A 125 -20.76 -2.20 -14.12
CA PHE A 125 -20.00 -2.77 -13.00
C PHE A 125 -18.55 -3.16 -13.40
N HIS A 126 -18.30 -3.38 -14.69
CA HIS A 126 -16.94 -3.63 -15.20
C HIS A 126 -15.97 -2.45 -15.07
N GLU A 127 -16.44 -1.23 -14.75
CA GLU A 127 -15.56 -0.11 -14.41
C GLU A 127 -14.82 -0.33 -13.08
N ARG A 128 -15.33 -1.23 -12.20
CA ARG A 128 -14.72 -1.67 -10.96
C ARG A 128 -14.27 -0.50 -10.08
N SER A 129 -15.13 0.49 -9.91
CA SER A 129 -14.89 1.60 -9.00
C SER A 129 -14.94 1.13 -7.54
N LEU A 130 -14.16 1.78 -6.67
CA LEU A 130 -14.12 1.49 -5.24
C LEU A 130 -15.53 1.57 -4.60
N HIS A 131 -16.32 2.57 -5.00
CA HIS A 131 -17.66 2.76 -4.45
C HIS A 131 -18.68 1.72 -4.96
N ALA A 132 -18.58 1.27 -6.21
CA ALA A 132 -19.45 0.22 -6.73
C ALA A 132 -19.17 -1.12 -6.03
N ASP A 133 -17.90 -1.48 -5.87
CA ASP A 133 -17.48 -2.69 -5.15
C ASP A 133 -17.96 -2.66 -3.69
N THR A 134 -17.82 -1.52 -2.99
CA THR A 134 -18.31 -1.33 -1.62
C THR A 134 -19.84 -1.43 -1.52
N ALA A 135 -20.55 -0.77 -2.42
CA ALA A 135 -22.02 -0.77 -2.42
C ALA A 135 -22.59 -2.18 -2.72
N LEU A 136 -21.93 -2.93 -3.62
CA LEU A 136 -22.31 -4.32 -3.90
C LEU A 136 -22.09 -5.20 -2.66
N ALA A 137 -20.93 -5.07 -1.99
CA ALA A 137 -20.66 -5.83 -0.77
C ALA A 137 -21.71 -5.58 0.32
N PHE A 138 -22.05 -4.31 0.58
CA PHE A 138 -23.09 -3.97 1.54
C PHE A 138 -24.49 -4.47 1.13
N ALA A 139 -24.81 -4.40 -0.17
CA ALA A 139 -26.09 -4.92 -0.69
C ALA A 139 -26.18 -6.45 -0.55
N ILE A 140 -25.09 -7.18 -0.73
CA ILE A 140 -25.03 -8.63 -0.54
C ILE A 140 -25.23 -8.97 0.95
N GLU A 141 -24.55 -8.28 1.87
CA GLU A 141 -24.76 -8.51 3.31
C GLU A 141 -26.16 -8.14 3.76
N SER A 142 -26.74 -7.04 3.22
CA SER A 142 -28.14 -6.70 3.44
C SER A 142 -29.09 -7.79 2.95
N GLN A 143 -28.87 -8.31 1.74
CA GLN A 143 -29.65 -9.41 1.15
C GLN A 143 -29.56 -10.67 2.01
N GLN A 144 -28.36 -11.08 2.38
CA GLN A 144 -28.13 -12.34 3.10
C GLN A 144 -28.54 -12.28 4.58
N GLY A 145 -28.36 -11.12 5.22
CA GLY A 145 -28.57 -10.98 6.66
C GLY A 145 -29.91 -10.38 7.07
N LEU A 146 -30.52 -9.53 6.24
CA LEU A 146 -31.68 -8.72 6.59
C LEU A 146 -32.86 -8.87 5.64
N ARG A 147 -32.62 -9.07 4.34
CA ARG A 147 -33.63 -8.99 3.27
C ARG A 147 -33.45 -10.08 2.23
N ASP A 148 -33.86 -11.30 2.53
CA ASP A 148 -33.82 -12.44 1.62
C ASP A 148 -34.67 -12.26 0.34
N ASP A 149 -35.56 -11.28 0.34
CA ASP A 149 -36.42 -10.89 -0.80
C ASP A 149 -35.79 -9.80 -1.70
N LEU A 150 -34.70 -9.11 -1.25
CA LEU A 150 -34.05 -8.05 -2.01
C LEU A 150 -33.36 -8.63 -3.26
N LYS A 151 -33.72 -8.10 -4.42
CA LYS A 151 -33.11 -8.54 -5.68
C LYS A 151 -31.92 -7.68 -6.05
N LEU A 152 -30.85 -8.34 -6.54
CA LEU A 152 -29.64 -7.70 -7.07
C LEU A 152 -29.50 -8.03 -8.55
N LEU A 153 -29.29 -7.03 -9.39
CA LEU A 153 -28.98 -7.20 -10.81
C LEU A 153 -27.63 -6.51 -11.10
N VAL A 154 -26.62 -7.29 -11.42
CA VAL A 154 -25.32 -6.75 -11.84
C VAL A 154 -25.22 -6.73 -13.35
N MET A 155 -25.06 -5.56 -13.95
CA MET A 155 -24.96 -5.37 -15.39
C MET A 155 -23.53 -4.99 -15.78
N SER A 156 -22.99 -5.72 -16.73
CA SER A 156 -21.60 -5.55 -17.19
C SER A 156 -21.50 -5.68 -18.70
N ALA A 157 -20.55 -4.97 -19.31
CA ALA A 157 -20.23 -5.15 -20.72
C ALA A 157 -19.38 -6.41 -20.95
N THR A 158 -18.53 -6.77 -19.99
CA THR A 158 -17.69 -7.97 -20.01
C THR A 158 -17.73 -8.63 -18.64
N LEU A 159 -17.60 -9.96 -18.61
CA LEU A 159 -17.43 -10.73 -17.36
C LEU A 159 -16.03 -11.33 -17.26
N ASP A 160 -15.22 -11.19 -18.30
CA ASP A 160 -13.89 -11.77 -18.36
C ASP A 160 -13.00 -11.25 -17.21
N GLY A 161 -12.43 -12.18 -16.47
CA GLY A 161 -11.56 -11.87 -15.32
C GLY A 161 -12.26 -11.35 -14.06
N MET A 162 -13.60 -11.31 -14.01
CA MET A 162 -14.38 -10.99 -12.82
C MET A 162 -14.94 -12.27 -12.19
N ALA A 163 -14.60 -12.51 -10.93
CA ALA A 163 -15.10 -13.66 -10.18
C ALA A 163 -16.51 -13.41 -9.59
N LEU A 164 -17.41 -12.76 -10.35
CA LEU A 164 -18.79 -12.47 -9.90
C LEU A 164 -19.55 -13.74 -9.54
N GLU A 165 -19.32 -14.83 -10.25
CA GLU A 165 -19.94 -16.14 -9.97
C GLU A 165 -19.50 -16.72 -8.62
N THR A 166 -18.31 -16.37 -8.14
CA THR A 166 -17.84 -16.73 -6.80
C THR A 166 -18.55 -15.90 -5.71
N LEU A 167 -18.80 -14.63 -6.00
CA LEU A 167 -19.44 -13.71 -5.07
C LEU A 167 -20.98 -13.93 -5.01
N LEU A 168 -21.57 -14.27 -6.16
CA LEU A 168 -22.99 -14.52 -6.34
C LEU A 168 -23.19 -15.94 -6.96
N PRO A 169 -22.95 -17.01 -6.20
CA PRO A 169 -22.85 -18.38 -6.73
C PRO A 169 -24.14 -18.89 -7.38
N ASP A 170 -25.30 -18.43 -6.92
CA ASP A 170 -26.61 -18.87 -7.42
C ASP A 170 -27.18 -17.92 -8.49
N ALA A 171 -26.44 -16.92 -8.92
CA ALA A 171 -26.90 -15.93 -9.88
C ALA A 171 -26.82 -16.46 -11.32
N PRO A 172 -27.94 -16.63 -12.04
CA PRO A 172 -27.89 -16.97 -13.45
C PRO A 172 -27.27 -15.84 -14.26
N VAL A 173 -26.48 -16.19 -15.28
CA VAL A 173 -25.87 -15.26 -16.22
C VAL A 173 -26.68 -15.21 -17.50
N VAL A 174 -27.37 -14.10 -17.73
CA VAL A 174 -28.10 -13.82 -18.98
C VAL A 174 -27.16 -13.07 -19.91
N ARG A 175 -27.00 -13.53 -21.16
CA ARG A 175 -26.10 -12.94 -22.15
C ARG A 175 -26.88 -12.38 -23.33
N SER A 176 -26.67 -11.07 -23.59
CA SER A 176 -27.20 -10.41 -24.78
C SER A 176 -26.10 -10.27 -25.83
N GLU A 177 -26.32 -10.85 -27.01
CA GLU A 177 -25.44 -10.64 -28.16
C GLU A 177 -25.64 -9.23 -28.69
N GLY A 178 -24.58 -8.46 -28.83
CA GLY A 178 -24.66 -7.11 -29.38
C GLY A 178 -24.80 -7.12 -30.90
N ARG A 179 -25.50 -6.14 -31.43
CA ARG A 179 -25.40 -5.79 -32.85
C ARG A 179 -24.25 -4.78 -33.01
N GLY A 180 -23.01 -5.27 -33.08
CA GLY A 180 -21.89 -4.44 -33.53
C GLY A 180 -21.76 -4.52 -35.04
N PHE A 181 -21.64 -3.38 -35.71
CA PHE A 181 -21.23 -3.35 -37.11
C PHE A 181 -19.70 -3.58 -37.20
N PRO A 182 -19.19 -4.07 -38.32
CA PRO A 182 -17.77 -4.24 -38.55
C PRO A 182 -16.99 -2.94 -38.33
N ILE A 183 -15.83 -3.04 -37.70
CA ILE A 183 -14.91 -1.93 -37.49
C ILE A 183 -13.61 -2.25 -38.23
N ASP A 184 -13.18 -1.35 -39.10
CA ASP A 184 -11.90 -1.43 -39.77
C ASP A 184 -10.82 -0.78 -38.90
N TYR A 185 -9.72 -1.50 -38.62
CA TYR A 185 -8.66 -1.06 -37.73
C TYR A 185 -7.42 -0.62 -38.48
N HIS A 186 -7.03 0.63 -38.26
CA HIS A 186 -5.80 1.21 -38.80
C HIS A 186 -4.80 1.53 -37.68
N TYR A 187 -3.61 0.91 -37.75
CA TYR A 187 -2.55 1.17 -36.79
C TYR A 187 -1.64 2.30 -37.27
N ARG A 188 -1.42 3.33 -36.46
CA ARG A 188 -0.59 4.51 -36.71
C ARG A 188 0.30 4.78 -35.50
N PRO A 189 1.37 3.98 -35.28
CA PRO A 189 2.19 4.05 -34.08
C PRO A 189 2.77 5.45 -33.86
N ALA A 190 2.45 6.04 -32.70
CA ALA A 190 2.97 7.34 -32.30
C ALA A 190 4.42 7.22 -31.79
N ASN A 191 5.25 8.19 -32.12
CA ASN A 191 6.59 8.31 -31.58
C ASN A 191 6.56 8.90 -30.18
N ARG A 192 6.95 8.13 -29.17
CA ARG A 192 6.97 8.54 -27.76
C ARG A 192 7.93 9.68 -27.43
N GLN A 193 8.88 9.99 -28.31
CA GLN A 193 9.83 11.08 -28.12
C GLN A 193 9.32 12.44 -28.64
N GLN A 194 8.15 12.44 -29.29
CA GLN A 194 7.52 13.64 -29.83
C GLN A 194 6.21 13.95 -29.08
N TRP A 195 5.79 15.20 -29.14
CA TRP A 195 4.50 15.60 -28.60
C TRP A 195 3.35 14.80 -29.20
N LEU A 196 2.39 14.42 -28.37
CA LEU A 196 1.26 13.58 -28.78
C LEU A 196 0.31 14.33 -29.73
N GLU A 197 0.03 15.59 -29.45
CA GLU A 197 -1.01 16.38 -30.10
C GLU A 197 -0.79 16.54 -31.61
N PRO A 198 0.40 16.91 -32.11
CA PRO A 198 0.66 16.95 -33.54
C PRO A 198 0.48 15.59 -34.25
N GLN A 199 0.81 14.50 -33.59
CA GLN A 199 0.69 13.15 -34.16
C GLN A 199 -0.79 12.73 -34.24
N VAL A 200 -1.56 12.95 -33.18
CA VAL A 200 -3.02 12.74 -33.20
C VAL A 200 -3.66 13.64 -34.24
N GLY A 201 -3.26 14.90 -34.29
CA GLY A 201 -3.79 15.87 -35.29
C GLY A 201 -3.54 15.46 -36.73
N ALA A 202 -2.37 14.89 -37.03
CA ALA A 202 -2.06 14.36 -38.36
C ALA A 202 -3.02 13.20 -38.73
N VAL A 203 -3.29 12.27 -37.78
CA VAL A 203 -4.24 11.18 -37.96
C VAL A 203 -5.68 11.69 -38.07
N VAL A 204 -6.05 12.76 -37.34
CA VAL A 204 -7.36 13.44 -37.52
C VAL A 204 -7.50 13.96 -38.94
N LEU A 205 -6.51 14.67 -39.50
CA LEU A 205 -6.56 15.19 -40.86
C LEU A 205 -6.58 14.07 -41.91
N GLU A 206 -5.82 12.97 -41.70
CA GLU A 206 -5.89 11.77 -42.56
C GLU A 206 -7.30 11.18 -42.55
N ALA A 207 -7.88 11.01 -41.34
CA ALA A 207 -9.23 10.44 -41.20
C ALA A 207 -10.31 11.36 -41.84
N LEU A 208 -10.19 12.67 -41.70
CA LEU A 208 -11.12 13.63 -42.33
C LEU A 208 -11.08 13.60 -43.85
N ALA A 209 -9.93 13.33 -44.47
CA ALA A 209 -9.77 13.19 -45.90
C ALA A 209 -10.30 11.84 -46.45
N ALA A 210 -10.31 10.79 -45.59
CA ALA A 210 -10.68 9.43 -46.01
C ALA A 210 -12.12 9.04 -45.63
N GLN A 211 -12.78 9.75 -44.73
CA GLN A 211 -14.06 9.35 -44.12
C GLN A 211 -15.04 10.53 -44.06
N ASP A 212 -16.30 10.25 -44.25
CA ASP A 212 -17.37 11.28 -44.31
C ASP A 212 -18.09 11.48 -42.97
N GLY A 213 -17.85 10.68 -41.97
CA GLY A 213 -18.59 10.70 -40.70
C GLY A 213 -18.02 11.68 -39.64
N SER A 214 -18.71 11.80 -38.51
CA SER A 214 -18.20 12.50 -37.33
C SER A 214 -17.15 11.66 -36.62
N LEU A 215 -16.19 12.35 -36.01
CA LEU A 215 -15.01 11.74 -35.38
C LEU A 215 -15.07 11.85 -33.87
N LEU A 216 -14.59 10.82 -33.20
CA LEU A 216 -14.36 10.78 -31.72
C LEU A 216 -12.90 10.47 -31.42
N VAL A 217 -12.22 11.40 -30.78
CA VAL A 217 -10.79 11.30 -30.47
C VAL A 217 -10.57 11.11 -28.96
N PHE A 218 -9.99 9.99 -28.57
CA PHE A 218 -9.64 9.71 -27.19
C PHE A 218 -8.24 10.19 -26.83
N LEU A 219 -8.15 11.05 -25.81
CA LEU A 219 -6.95 11.66 -25.29
C LEU A 219 -6.84 11.42 -23.79
N PRO A 220 -5.61 11.43 -23.21
CA PRO A 220 -5.44 11.10 -21.79
C PRO A 220 -6.01 12.16 -20.84
N GLY A 221 -6.08 13.43 -21.24
CA GLY A 221 -6.53 14.47 -20.33
C GLY A 221 -6.94 15.78 -20.99
N GLN A 222 -7.46 16.70 -20.18
CA GLN A 222 -7.91 18.03 -20.60
C GLN A 222 -6.81 18.84 -21.30
N GLY A 223 -5.57 18.82 -20.76
CA GLY A 223 -4.48 19.59 -21.34
C GLY A 223 -4.14 19.17 -22.78
N GLU A 224 -4.18 17.87 -23.07
CA GLU A 224 -3.99 17.33 -24.40
C GLU A 224 -5.16 17.70 -25.32
N ILE A 225 -6.38 17.69 -24.79
CA ILE A 225 -7.59 18.13 -25.55
C ILE A 225 -7.45 19.60 -25.95
N GLU A 226 -7.10 20.48 -25.02
CA GLU A 226 -6.97 21.91 -25.27
C GLU A 226 -5.84 22.22 -26.27
N ARG A 227 -4.69 21.58 -26.12
CA ARG A 227 -3.55 21.76 -27.04
C ARG A 227 -3.87 21.22 -28.46
N LEU A 228 -4.54 20.07 -28.54
CA LEU A 228 -4.95 19.53 -29.82
C LEU A 228 -6.03 20.40 -30.45
N ALA A 229 -6.99 20.90 -29.70
CA ALA A 229 -8.02 21.82 -30.17
C ALA A 229 -7.39 23.08 -30.76
N GLN A 230 -6.41 23.67 -30.07
CA GLN A 230 -5.67 24.83 -30.56
C GLN A 230 -4.84 24.51 -31.81
N TRP A 231 -4.19 23.31 -31.85
CA TRP A 231 -3.42 22.89 -33.04
C TRP A 231 -4.27 22.68 -34.27
N LEU A 232 -5.55 22.28 -34.10
CA LEU A 232 -6.51 22.00 -35.19
C LEU A 232 -7.30 23.25 -35.64
N ALA A 233 -7.32 24.33 -34.86
CA ALA A 233 -8.25 25.46 -35.02
C ALA A 233 -8.28 26.07 -36.44
N ASP A 234 -7.14 26.14 -37.10
CA ASP A 234 -6.96 26.70 -38.46
C ASP A 234 -6.85 25.64 -39.57
N LYS A 235 -7.01 24.35 -39.24
CA LYS A 235 -6.80 23.22 -40.17
C LYS A 235 -8.07 22.42 -40.46
N LEU A 236 -9.15 22.71 -39.74
CA LEU A 236 -10.41 21.98 -39.91
C LEU A 236 -11.20 22.54 -41.09
N PRO A 237 -11.92 21.69 -41.84
CA PRO A 237 -12.89 22.12 -42.85
C PRO A 237 -14.04 22.96 -42.27
N ASP A 238 -14.65 23.83 -43.06
CA ASP A 238 -15.74 24.73 -42.64
C ASP A 238 -17.00 23.99 -42.16
N ASP A 239 -17.24 22.78 -42.64
CA ASP A 239 -18.34 21.90 -42.25
C ASP A 239 -18.12 21.18 -40.92
N MET A 240 -16.91 21.28 -40.35
CA MET A 240 -16.53 20.59 -39.12
C MET A 240 -16.75 21.45 -37.87
N THR A 241 -17.44 20.91 -36.89
CA THR A 241 -17.59 21.54 -35.55
C THR A 241 -16.69 20.81 -34.54
N LEU A 242 -15.75 21.55 -33.94
CA LEU A 242 -14.89 21.05 -32.86
C LEU A 242 -15.65 21.11 -31.53
N ALA A 243 -15.70 20.00 -30.82
CA ALA A 243 -16.43 19.86 -29.56
C ALA A 243 -15.57 19.13 -28.50
N PRO A 244 -14.86 19.85 -27.59
CA PRO A 244 -14.23 19.23 -26.47
C PRO A 244 -15.24 18.59 -25.51
N LEU A 245 -14.90 17.41 -24.92
CA LEU A 245 -15.75 16.69 -23.98
C LEU A 245 -14.91 16.07 -22.84
N TYR A 246 -14.97 16.67 -21.67
CA TYR A 246 -14.34 16.15 -20.45
C TYR A 246 -15.17 16.53 -19.22
N GLY A 247 -14.99 15.80 -18.11
CA GLY A 247 -15.89 15.82 -16.96
C GLY A 247 -16.07 17.17 -16.24
N ARG A 248 -15.20 18.15 -16.51
CA ARG A 248 -15.20 19.48 -15.86
C ARG A 248 -15.77 20.63 -16.71
N LEU A 249 -16.13 20.33 -17.93
CA LEU A 249 -16.86 21.32 -18.73
C LEU A 249 -18.19 21.66 -18.06
N ASP A 250 -18.69 22.87 -18.29
CA ASP A 250 -20.03 23.23 -17.90
C ASP A 250 -21.08 22.33 -18.60
N MET A 251 -22.26 22.26 -18.00
CA MET A 251 -23.31 21.35 -18.48
C MET A 251 -23.75 21.65 -19.91
N ALA A 252 -23.79 22.92 -20.31
CA ALA A 252 -24.22 23.30 -21.65
C ALA A 252 -23.20 22.87 -22.71
N ALA A 253 -21.91 23.05 -22.44
CA ALA A 253 -20.82 22.59 -23.29
C ALA A 253 -20.77 21.04 -23.40
N GLN A 254 -20.96 20.33 -22.28
CA GLN A 254 -21.05 18.87 -22.31
C GLN A 254 -22.24 18.39 -23.14
N GLN A 255 -23.41 19.00 -22.97
CA GLN A 255 -24.62 18.67 -23.72
C GLN A 255 -24.42 18.93 -25.22
N ALA A 256 -23.85 20.07 -25.58
CA ALA A 256 -23.57 20.44 -26.98
C ALA A 256 -22.58 19.45 -27.65
N ALA A 257 -21.63 18.90 -26.89
CA ALA A 257 -20.71 17.88 -27.40
C ALA A 257 -21.40 16.52 -27.64
N ILE A 258 -22.44 16.19 -26.89
CA ILE A 258 -23.17 14.91 -26.99
C ILE A 258 -24.26 14.95 -28.07
N GLU A 259 -24.95 16.07 -28.23
CA GLU A 259 -26.01 16.23 -29.20
C GLU A 259 -25.52 15.98 -30.65
N PRO A 260 -26.38 15.48 -31.56
CA PRO A 260 -25.98 15.26 -32.96
C PRO A 260 -25.53 16.55 -33.62
N ALA A 261 -24.63 16.44 -34.60
CA ALA A 261 -24.23 17.58 -35.42
C ALA A 261 -25.43 18.17 -36.15
N PRO A 262 -25.51 19.50 -36.37
CA PRO A 262 -26.52 20.12 -37.24
C PRO A 262 -26.50 19.51 -38.64
N ALA A 263 -27.66 19.54 -39.33
CA ALA A 263 -27.77 18.98 -40.69
C ALA A 263 -26.72 19.62 -41.63
N GLY A 264 -26.01 18.78 -42.37
CA GLY A 264 -24.96 19.21 -43.30
C GLY A 264 -23.60 19.53 -42.62
N ARG A 265 -23.48 19.30 -41.33
CA ARG A 265 -22.19 19.47 -40.59
C ARG A 265 -21.72 18.17 -39.99
N ARG A 266 -20.42 18.04 -39.84
CA ARG A 266 -19.73 16.96 -39.11
C ARG A 266 -19.22 17.46 -37.76
N LYS A 267 -19.03 16.57 -36.87
CA LYS A 267 -18.48 16.89 -35.51
C LYS A 267 -17.18 16.16 -35.26
N LEU A 268 -16.22 16.87 -34.71
CA LEU A 268 -14.98 16.34 -34.14
C LEU A 268 -15.04 16.48 -32.62
N VAL A 269 -15.28 15.37 -31.95
CA VAL A 269 -15.33 15.34 -30.47
C VAL A 269 -13.97 14.92 -29.92
N LEU A 270 -13.32 15.78 -29.14
CA LEU A 270 -12.08 15.48 -28.42
C LEU A 270 -12.43 15.11 -26.97
N THR A 271 -12.16 13.89 -26.57
CA THR A 271 -12.64 13.39 -25.27
C THR A 271 -11.58 12.65 -24.47
N THR A 272 -11.85 12.49 -23.17
CA THR A 272 -11.16 11.53 -22.30
C THR A 272 -11.98 10.23 -22.23
N ASN A 273 -11.68 9.35 -21.28
CA ASN A 273 -12.47 8.15 -20.99
C ASN A 273 -13.94 8.42 -20.61
N VAL A 274 -14.36 9.68 -20.47
CA VAL A 274 -15.77 10.06 -20.21
C VAL A 274 -16.71 9.54 -21.31
N ALA A 275 -16.25 9.48 -22.56
CA ALA A 275 -17.03 8.95 -23.67
C ALA A 275 -16.79 7.45 -23.94
N GLU A 276 -16.07 6.75 -23.08
CA GLU A 276 -15.74 5.33 -23.28
C GLU A 276 -16.95 4.41 -23.01
N THR A 277 -17.77 4.69 -21.98
CA THR A 277 -18.87 3.85 -21.52
C THR A 277 -20.22 4.57 -21.62
N SER A 278 -20.81 5.00 -20.60
CA SER A 278 -22.21 5.43 -20.35
C SER A 278 -22.78 6.54 -21.27
N LEU A 279 -21.99 7.21 -22.13
CA LEU A 279 -22.48 8.27 -23.01
C LEU A 279 -22.67 7.79 -24.45
N THR A 280 -23.81 8.09 -25.07
CA THR A 280 -24.01 7.88 -26.51
C THR A 280 -23.87 9.21 -27.22
N ILE A 281 -22.88 9.31 -28.12
CA ILE A 281 -22.70 10.43 -29.01
C ILE A 281 -23.17 9.97 -30.37
N GLU A 282 -24.23 10.60 -30.87
CA GLU A 282 -24.83 10.20 -32.15
C GLU A 282 -23.96 10.61 -33.34
N GLY A 283 -24.00 9.80 -34.41
CA GLY A 283 -23.36 10.11 -35.69
C GLY A 283 -21.85 9.82 -35.77
N ILE A 284 -21.23 9.24 -34.73
CA ILE A 284 -19.81 8.85 -34.75
C ILE A 284 -19.65 7.59 -35.60
N SER A 285 -18.82 7.67 -36.64
CA SER A 285 -18.39 6.54 -37.46
C SER A 285 -16.86 6.33 -37.46
N VAL A 286 -16.11 7.30 -36.95
CA VAL A 286 -14.66 7.24 -36.90
C VAL A 286 -14.19 7.45 -35.47
N VAL A 287 -13.32 6.56 -34.97
CA VAL A 287 -12.65 6.68 -33.69
C VAL A 287 -11.15 6.81 -33.90
N ILE A 288 -10.53 7.75 -33.18
CA ILE A 288 -9.09 7.90 -33.12
C ILE A 288 -8.70 7.73 -31.66
N ASP A 289 -7.89 6.72 -31.37
CA ASP A 289 -7.51 6.36 -30.01
C ASP A 289 -6.01 6.55 -29.79
N SER A 290 -5.65 7.43 -28.85
CA SER A 290 -4.26 7.64 -28.47
C SER A 290 -3.63 6.43 -27.76
N GLY A 291 -4.45 5.48 -27.26
CA GLY A 291 -4.01 4.35 -26.46
C GLY A 291 -3.60 4.71 -25.03
N LEU A 292 -3.94 5.92 -24.60
CA LEU A 292 -3.57 6.47 -23.32
C LEU A 292 -4.78 6.87 -22.48
N GLU A 293 -4.62 6.77 -21.16
CA GLU A 293 -5.57 7.29 -20.17
C GLU A 293 -4.83 7.93 -18.99
N ARG A 294 -5.51 8.85 -18.30
CA ARG A 294 -5.09 9.31 -16.98
C ARG A 294 -5.89 8.61 -15.90
N ARG A 295 -5.16 7.99 -14.99
CA ARG A 295 -5.76 7.28 -13.86
C ARG A 295 -5.14 7.73 -12.54
N ALA A 296 -5.99 7.89 -11.52
CA ALA A 296 -5.53 8.12 -10.17
C ALA A 296 -4.88 6.84 -9.62
N SER A 297 -3.72 6.98 -8.98
CA SER A 297 -3.00 5.89 -8.32
C SER A 297 -2.45 6.40 -6.99
N PHE A 298 -2.73 5.69 -5.92
CA PHE A 298 -2.25 6.04 -4.59
C PHE A 298 -0.87 5.44 -4.34
N ASP A 299 0.10 6.28 -4.04
CA ASP A 299 1.44 5.84 -3.69
C ASP A 299 1.58 5.71 -2.17
N LEU A 300 1.69 4.47 -1.72
CA LEU A 300 1.83 4.13 -0.30
C LEU A 300 3.06 4.75 0.37
N LYS A 301 4.14 4.98 -0.39
CA LYS A 301 5.38 5.54 0.18
C LYS A 301 5.26 7.02 0.50
N SER A 302 4.59 7.76 -0.36
CA SER A 302 4.41 9.20 -0.19
C SER A 302 3.08 9.60 0.43
N GLY A 303 2.09 8.69 0.51
CA GLY A 303 0.72 8.99 0.95
C GLY A 303 -0.03 9.94 0.02
N VAL A 304 0.33 9.97 -1.26
CA VAL A 304 -0.22 10.89 -2.26
C VAL A 304 -0.88 10.14 -3.39
N THR A 305 -2.07 10.59 -3.76
CA THR A 305 -2.71 10.15 -5.00
C THR A 305 -2.13 10.91 -6.18
N ARG A 306 -1.73 10.18 -7.22
CA ARG A 306 -1.16 10.73 -8.46
C ARG A 306 -2.07 10.45 -9.62
N LEU A 307 -2.10 11.40 -10.58
CA LEU A 307 -2.67 11.16 -11.90
C LEU A 307 -1.55 10.70 -12.83
N GLU A 308 -1.53 9.42 -13.15
CA GLU A 308 -0.54 8.82 -14.04
C GLU A 308 -1.13 8.63 -15.43
N THR A 309 -0.37 9.01 -16.47
CA THR A 309 -0.70 8.66 -17.84
C THR A 309 -0.20 7.24 -18.12
N ARG A 310 -1.11 6.34 -18.46
CA ARG A 310 -0.84 4.92 -18.70
C ARG A 310 -1.38 4.48 -20.05
N GLN A 311 -0.89 3.35 -20.54
CA GLN A 311 -1.56 2.64 -21.63
C GLN A 311 -2.88 2.06 -21.14
N ILE A 312 -3.88 2.11 -22.01
CA ILE A 312 -5.21 1.52 -21.75
C ILE A 312 -5.14 -0.01 -21.79
N ALA A 313 -6.16 -0.66 -21.24
CA ALA A 313 -6.35 -2.10 -21.36
C ALA A 313 -7.00 -2.48 -22.71
N LYS A 314 -6.96 -3.77 -23.10
CA LYS A 314 -7.63 -4.30 -24.29
C LYS A 314 -9.13 -4.07 -24.23
N SER A 315 -9.74 -4.24 -23.06
CA SER A 315 -11.16 -3.97 -22.83
C SER A 315 -11.52 -2.52 -23.16
N SER A 316 -10.75 -1.54 -22.68
CA SER A 316 -10.92 -0.12 -23.01
C SER A 316 -10.73 0.14 -24.51
N ALA A 317 -9.66 -0.42 -25.13
CA ALA A 317 -9.42 -0.28 -26.56
C ALA A 317 -10.61 -0.79 -27.41
N THR A 318 -11.21 -1.89 -26.97
CA THR A 318 -12.39 -2.48 -27.63
C THR A 318 -13.65 -1.62 -27.44
N GLN A 319 -13.88 -1.12 -26.23
CA GLN A 319 -15.02 -0.24 -25.93
C GLN A 319 -14.93 1.09 -26.68
N ARG A 320 -13.73 1.72 -26.73
CA ARG A 320 -13.50 2.95 -27.50
C ARG A 320 -13.74 2.74 -28.99
N ALA A 321 -13.15 1.69 -29.58
CA ALA A 321 -13.37 1.34 -30.97
C ALA A 321 -14.86 1.07 -31.28
N GLY A 322 -15.56 0.38 -30.35
CA GLY A 322 -16.99 0.09 -30.47
C GLY A 322 -17.89 1.32 -30.61
N ARG A 323 -17.38 2.53 -30.30
CA ARG A 323 -18.10 3.78 -30.53
C ARG A 323 -18.30 4.07 -32.02
N ALA A 324 -17.38 3.66 -32.91
CA ALA A 324 -17.50 3.80 -34.33
C ALA A 324 -18.56 2.85 -34.97
N GLY A 325 -18.69 1.62 -34.43
CA GLY A 325 -19.55 0.56 -34.98
C GLY A 325 -20.97 0.51 -34.41
N ARG A 326 -21.52 1.57 -33.84
CA ARG A 326 -22.85 1.54 -33.18
C ARG A 326 -24.03 1.62 -34.13
N LEU A 327 -23.97 2.48 -35.13
CA LEU A 327 -25.07 2.78 -36.02
C LEU A 327 -24.84 2.26 -37.45
N GLY A 328 -23.61 1.91 -37.80
CA GLY A 328 -23.16 1.41 -39.12
C GLY A 328 -21.71 0.94 -39.04
N PRO A 329 -21.15 0.44 -40.16
CA PRO A 329 -19.74 0.12 -40.24
C PRO A 329 -18.90 1.33 -39.85
N GLY A 330 -17.81 1.10 -39.07
CA GLY A 330 -16.96 2.16 -38.55
C GLY A 330 -15.50 1.93 -38.81
N VAL A 331 -14.69 2.97 -38.53
CA VAL A 331 -13.23 2.93 -38.63
C VAL A 331 -12.59 3.34 -37.33
N CYS A 332 -11.53 2.62 -36.92
CA CYS A 332 -10.79 2.95 -35.71
C CYS A 332 -9.30 3.09 -36.03
N TYR A 333 -8.76 4.29 -35.85
CA TYR A 333 -7.32 4.57 -35.89
C TYR A 333 -6.72 4.41 -34.51
N ARG A 334 -5.71 3.53 -34.38
CA ARG A 334 -5.01 3.26 -33.14
C ARG A 334 -3.58 3.80 -33.21
N LEU A 335 -3.20 4.70 -32.29
CA LEU A 335 -1.87 5.32 -32.29
C LEU A 335 -0.79 4.42 -31.63
N TRP A 336 -0.94 3.13 -31.78
CA TRP A 336 0.06 2.12 -31.38
C TRP A 336 0.12 0.99 -32.40
N SER A 337 1.08 0.07 -32.27
CA SER A 337 1.24 -1.04 -33.22
C SER A 337 0.40 -2.26 -32.83
N SER A 338 0.22 -3.20 -33.77
CA SER A 338 -0.46 -4.49 -33.51
C SER A 338 0.23 -5.31 -32.43
N GLU A 339 1.56 -5.27 -32.35
CA GLU A 339 2.35 -5.97 -31.33
C GLU A 339 2.10 -5.36 -29.93
N VAL A 340 1.94 -4.05 -29.86
CA VAL A 340 1.55 -3.39 -28.60
C VAL A 340 0.13 -3.79 -28.21
N GLN A 341 -0.80 -3.89 -29.17
CA GLN A 341 -2.18 -4.33 -28.91
C GLN A 341 -2.21 -5.72 -28.25
N GLU A 342 -1.39 -6.65 -28.71
CA GLU A 342 -1.33 -7.99 -28.14
C GLU A 342 -0.80 -8.02 -26.70
N ARG A 343 0.08 -7.07 -26.35
CA ARG A 343 0.71 -6.95 -25.04
C ARG A 343 -0.06 -6.10 -24.04
N LEU A 344 -1.12 -5.43 -24.45
CA LEU A 344 -1.97 -4.68 -23.51
C LEU A 344 -2.54 -5.63 -22.45
N ALA A 345 -2.67 -5.14 -21.23
CA ALA A 345 -3.39 -5.85 -20.18
C ALA A 345 -4.83 -6.13 -20.62
N GLU A 346 -5.38 -7.26 -20.25
CA GLU A 346 -6.77 -7.61 -20.64
C GLU A 346 -7.76 -6.60 -20.06
N GLN A 347 -7.61 -6.25 -18.79
CA GLN A 347 -8.47 -5.30 -18.08
C GLN A 347 -7.66 -4.29 -17.27
N SER A 348 -8.25 -3.13 -17.01
CA SER A 348 -7.70 -2.17 -16.06
C SER A 348 -7.78 -2.71 -14.63
N PRO A 349 -6.76 -2.48 -13.78
CA PRO A 349 -6.82 -2.93 -12.39
C PRO A 349 -7.99 -2.26 -11.66
N PRO A 350 -8.72 -2.98 -10.78
CA PRO A 350 -9.78 -2.40 -9.96
C PRO A 350 -9.29 -1.25 -9.08
N ASP A 351 -10.15 -0.28 -8.79
CA ASP A 351 -9.80 0.87 -7.98
C ASP A 351 -9.38 0.50 -6.55
N ILE A 352 -9.96 -0.56 -5.99
CA ILE A 352 -9.62 -1.07 -4.66
C ILE A 352 -8.14 -1.46 -4.50
N LEU A 353 -7.47 -1.80 -5.60
CA LEU A 353 -6.05 -2.14 -5.62
C LEU A 353 -5.14 -0.91 -5.81
N THR A 354 -5.68 0.21 -6.26
CA THR A 354 -4.86 1.34 -6.74
C THR A 354 -5.19 2.68 -6.09
N GLN A 355 -6.34 2.82 -5.43
CA GLN A 355 -6.78 4.07 -4.82
C GLN A 355 -6.53 4.13 -3.30
N GLU A 356 -6.69 5.32 -2.72
CA GLU A 356 -6.66 5.53 -1.28
C GLU A 356 -7.91 4.91 -0.63
N LEU A 357 -7.72 4.12 0.42
CA LEU A 357 -8.78 3.32 1.03
C LEU A 357 -9.42 3.95 2.28
N THR A 358 -9.07 5.18 2.62
CA THR A 358 -9.56 5.85 3.86
C THR A 358 -11.08 5.94 3.90
N GLY A 359 -11.71 6.23 2.74
CA GLY A 359 -13.18 6.24 2.62
C GLY A 359 -13.78 4.85 2.81
N LEU A 360 -13.23 3.83 2.18
CA LEU A 360 -13.69 2.45 2.30
C LEU A 360 -13.62 1.96 3.76
N LEU A 361 -12.49 2.21 4.45
CA LEU A 361 -12.35 1.79 5.85
C LEU A 361 -13.35 2.50 6.77
N LEU A 362 -13.58 3.80 6.53
CA LEU A 362 -14.57 4.56 7.29
C LEU A 362 -15.98 4.02 7.06
N ASP A 363 -16.33 3.72 5.80
CA ASP A 363 -17.62 3.18 5.40
C ASP A 363 -17.82 1.76 5.96
N ALA A 364 -16.84 0.88 5.88
CA ALA A 364 -16.88 -0.47 6.45
C ALA A 364 -17.04 -0.44 7.98
N ALA A 365 -16.27 0.39 8.67
CA ALA A 365 -16.38 0.53 10.12
C ALA A 365 -17.72 1.16 10.57
N GLN A 366 -18.31 2.06 9.77
CA GLN A 366 -19.67 2.58 9.99
C GLN A 366 -20.74 1.51 9.76
N TRP A 367 -20.51 0.63 8.79
CA TRP A 367 -21.35 -0.53 8.52
C TRP A 367 -21.29 -1.57 9.66
N GLY A 368 -20.19 -1.61 10.40
CA GLY A 368 -19.96 -2.54 11.52
C GLY A 368 -19.11 -3.76 11.14
N ALA A 369 -18.46 -3.73 9.96
CA ALA A 369 -17.59 -4.79 9.46
C ALA A 369 -16.14 -4.33 9.34
N LYS A 370 -15.20 -5.28 9.37
CA LYS A 370 -13.84 -5.05 8.89
C LYS A 370 -13.81 -5.22 7.38
N VAL A 371 -12.89 -4.52 6.72
CA VAL A 371 -12.77 -4.61 5.25
C VAL A 371 -12.46 -6.04 4.80
N GLU A 372 -11.70 -6.79 5.61
CA GLU A 372 -11.33 -8.18 5.35
C GLU A 372 -12.50 -9.16 5.44
N ASP A 373 -13.59 -8.77 6.13
CA ASP A 373 -14.78 -9.61 6.32
C ASP A 373 -15.86 -9.31 5.26
N LEU A 374 -15.71 -8.22 4.50
CA LEU A 374 -16.69 -7.85 3.47
C LEU A 374 -16.62 -8.77 2.24
N PRO A 375 -17.76 -9.10 1.62
CA PRO A 375 -17.81 -9.86 0.39
C PRO A 375 -17.35 -9.01 -0.82
N LEU A 376 -16.04 -8.77 -0.92
CA LEU A 376 -15.40 -8.01 -1.98
C LEU A 376 -14.87 -8.95 -3.08
N LEU A 377 -14.94 -8.50 -4.34
CA LEU A 377 -14.39 -9.26 -5.48
C LEU A 377 -12.87 -9.37 -5.44
N ASP A 378 -12.21 -8.29 -5.04
CA ASP A 378 -10.77 -8.24 -4.86
C ASP A 378 -10.48 -7.68 -3.47
N MET A 379 -9.56 -8.34 -2.76
CA MET A 379 -9.14 -7.87 -1.45
C MET A 379 -8.12 -6.73 -1.59
N PRO A 380 -8.28 -5.64 -0.83
CA PRO A 380 -7.32 -4.54 -0.86
C PRO A 380 -5.96 -4.97 -0.30
N PRO A 381 -4.86 -4.38 -0.80
CA PRO A 381 -3.52 -4.65 -0.27
C PRO A 381 -3.42 -4.30 1.23
N ALA A 382 -2.93 -5.23 2.06
CA ALA A 382 -2.82 -5.04 3.52
C ALA A 382 -2.04 -3.77 3.91
N ALA A 383 -1.00 -3.41 3.13
CA ALA A 383 -0.25 -2.17 3.35
C ALA A 383 -1.09 -0.90 3.10
N ALA A 384 -2.03 -0.94 2.14
CA ALA A 384 -2.95 0.17 1.85
C ALA A 384 -4.00 0.30 2.97
N VAL A 385 -4.54 -0.82 3.45
CA VAL A 385 -5.44 -0.87 4.60
C VAL A 385 -4.77 -0.28 5.84
N ALA A 386 -3.56 -0.72 6.17
CA ALA A 386 -2.80 -0.20 7.31
C ALA A 386 -2.48 1.31 7.17
N SER A 387 -2.20 1.79 5.96
CA SER A 387 -1.98 3.22 5.70
C SER A 387 -3.24 4.04 5.93
N ALA A 388 -4.39 3.57 5.42
CA ALA A 388 -5.68 4.22 5.61
C ALA A 388 -6.11 4.23 7.08
N GLN A 389 -5.86 3.14 7.81
CA GLN A 389 -6.16 3.04 9.25
C GLN A 389 -5.33 4.05 10.05
N ARG A 390 -4.01 4.16 9.80
CA ARG A 390 -3.16 5.18 10.44
C ARG A 390 -3.69 6.59 10.20
N LEU A 391 -4.12 6.89 8.98
CA LEU A 391 -4.71 8.19 8.68
C LEU A 391 -6.01 8.43 9.44
N LEU A 392 -6.92 7.46 9.50
CA LEU A 392 -8.16 7.58 10.26
C LEU A 392 -7.93 7.76 11.77
N VAL A 393 -6.89 7.11 12.31
CA VAL A 393 -6.45 7.35 13.70
C VAL A 393 -5.93 8.79 13.85
N ALA A 394 -5.09 9.27 12.93
CA ALA A 394 -4.56 10.63 12.95
C ALA A 394 -5.67 11.70 12.81
N LEU A 395 -6.74 11.40 12.06
CA LEU A 395 -7.93 12.24 11.96
C LEU A 395 -8.85 12.12 13.19
N GLY A 396 -8.54 11.26 14.15
CA GLY A 396 -9.37 10.98 15.30
C GLY A 396 -10.66 10.22 15.00
N ALA A 397 -10.77 9.60 13.82
CA ALA A 397 -11.92 8.83 13.37
C ALA A 397 -11.97 7.43 13.96
N MET A 398 -10.82 6.82 14.17
CA MET A 398 -10.68 5.46 14.71
C MET A 398 -9.81 5.46 15.97
N LYS A 399 -10.00 4.45 16.81
CA LYS A 399 -9.14 4.20 17.97
C LYS A 399 -7.79 3.63 17.55
N PRO A 400 -6.70 3.92 18.29
CA PRO A 400 -5.35 3.43 17.95
C PRO A 400 -5.20 1.91 18.08
N GLU A 401 -5.98 1.26 18.95
CA GLU A 401 -5.85 -0.14 19.32
C GLU A 401 -6.60 -1.05 18.34
N GLY A 402 -5.95 -1.53 17.29
CA GLY A 402 -6.23 -2.76 16.51
C GLY A 402 -7.66 -3.12 16.07
N GLU A 403 -8.65 -2.66 16.76
CA GLU A 403 -10.05 -2.80 16.43
C GLU A 403 -10.48 -1.63 15.55
N GLN A 404 -10.92 -1.89 14.33
CA GLN A 404 -11.42 -0.87 13.39
C GLN A 404 -12.71 -0.18 13.93
N GLN A 405 -12.64 0.28 15.19
CA GLN A 405 -13.76 0.91 15.89
C GLN A 405 -13.77 2.42 15.71
N LEU A 406 -14.92 2.93 15.29
CA LEU A 406 -15.13 4.36 15.15
C LEU A 406 -15.26 5.07 16.51
N THR A 407 -14.61 6.20 16.62
CA THR A 407 -14.85 7.19 17.66
C THR A 407 -16.20 7.89 17.43
N PRO A 408 -16.73 8.66 18.39
CA PRO A 408 -17.87 9.54 18.12
C PRO A 408 -17.61 10.52 16.96
N ALA A 409 -16.39 11.07 16.87
CA ALA A 409 -15.98 11.92 15.75
C ALA A 409 -15.96 11.15 14.42
N GLY A 410 -15.49 9.88 14.41
CA GLY A 410 -15.52 9.02 13.23
C GLY A 410 -16.93 8.77 12.72
N ARG A 411 -17.88 8.47 13.60
CA ARG A 411 -19.30 8.34 13.23
C ARG A 411 -19.87 9.63 12.64
N ALA A 412 -19.54 10.78 13.23
CA ALA A 412 -19.96 12.06 12.69
C ALA A 412 -19.36 12.32 11.30
N MET A 413 -18.07 11.96 11.08
CA MET A 413 -17.42 12.08 9.77
C MET A 413 -18.07 11.16 8.71
N ALA A 414 -18.36 9.91 9.04
CA ALA A 414 -19.05 8.99 8.14
C ALA A 414 -20.43 9.52 7.74
N ALA A 415 -21.23 9.99 8.72
CA ALA A 415 -22.55 10.57 8.48
C ALA A 415 -22.49 11.85 7.63
N PHE A 416 -21.39 12.60 7.71
CA PHE A 416 -21.20 13.83 6.93
C PHE A 416 -21.05 13.57 5.42
N GLY A 417 -20.55 12.41 5.04
CA GLY A 417 -20.56 11.91 3.66
C GLY A 417 -19.74 12.74 2.67
N THR A 418 -18.53 13.12 3.06
CA THR A 418 -17.49 13.67 2.20
C THR A 418 -16.17 12.98 2.52
N ASN A 419 -15.11 13.35 1.82
CA ASN A 419 -13.78 12.83 2.15
C ASN A 419 -13.50 12.97 3.66
N PRO A 420 -13.02 11.93 4.36
CA PRO A 420 -12.82 11.94 5.81
C PRO A 420 -11.96 13.13 6.30
N ARG A 421 -10.95 13.54 5.53
CA ARG A 421 -10.11 14.70 5.82
C ARG A 421 -10.93 15.99 5.88
N LEU A 422 -11.79 16.21 4.89
CA LEU A 422 -12.65 17.38 4.80
C LEU A 422 -13.78 17.34 5.85
N ALA A 423 -14.33 16.15 6.12
CA ALA A 423 -15.32 15.96 7.17
C ALA A 423 -14.75 16.33 8.55
N ARG A 424 -13.55 15.86 8.88
CA ARG A 424 -12.84 16.23 10.12
C ARG A 424 -12.68 17.75 10.25
N MET A 425 -12.19 18.38 9.19
CA MET A 425 -11.97 19.82 9.15
C MET A 425 -13.28 20.60 9.39
N LEU A 426 -14.36 20.25 8.70
CA LEU A 426 -15.66 20.93 8.83
C LEU A 426 -16.26 20.77 10.23
N LEU A 427 -16.21 19.56 10.79
CA LEU A 427 -16.74 19.28 12.11
C LEU A 427 -15.97 20.03 13.19
N ARG A 428 -14.63 20.01 13.13
CA ARG A 428 -13.79 20.70 14.09
C ARG A 428 -13.85 22.23 13.95
N ALA A 429 -14.00 22.74 12.72
CA ALA A 429 -14.22 24.18 12.49
C ALA A 429 -15.48 24.68 13.21
N ARG A 430 -16.57 23.89 13.22
CA ARG A 430 -17.79 24.23 13.96
C ARG A 430 -17.55 24.29 15.47
N GLU A 431 -16.78 23.36 16.02
CA GLU A 431 -16.41 23.36 17.44
C GLU A 431 -15.55 24.58 17.77
N LEU A 432 -14.50 24.84 16.99
CA LEU A 432 -13.58 25.97 17.16
C LEU A 432 -14.30 27.32 17.06
N GLU A 433 -15.32 27.45 16.21
CA GLU A 433 -16.12 28.69 16.15
C GLU A 433 -16.91 28.88 17.45
N SER A 434 -17.44 27.81 18.04
CA SER A 434 -18.09 27.86 19.35
C SER A 434 -17.13 28.16 20.51
N GLU A 435 -15.82 27.82 20.31
CA GLU A 435 -14.72 28.14 21.23
C GLU A 435 -14.20 29.56 21.05
N GLY A 436 -14.73 30.33 20.07
CA GLY A 436 -14.43 31.76 19.88
C GLY A 436 -13.61 32.09 18.64
N LEU A 437 -13.24 31.14 17.78
CA LEU A 437 -12.56 31.39 16.52
C LEU A 437 -13.55 31.85 15.43
N THR A 438 -13.96 33.08 15.45
CA THR A 438 -14.98 33.64 14.56
C THR A 438 -14.58 33.54 13.09
N GLY A 439 -15.52 33.16 12.22
CA GLY A 439 -15.34 33.08 10.77
C GLY A 439 -14.64 31.82 10.26
N ILE A 440 -14.21 30.91 11.13
CA ILE A 440 -13.52 29.67 10.73
C ILE A 440 -14.45 28.71 9.97
N VAL A 441 -15.74 28.68 10.29
CA VAL A 441 -16.75 27.88 9.57
C VAL A 441 -16.92 28.41 8.14
N ALA A 442 -16.87 29.75 7.94
CA ALA A 442 -16.95 30.32 6.61
C ALA A 442 -15.71 29.94 5.78
N ASP A 443 -14.53 30.10 6.35
CA ASP A 443 -13.27 29.70 5.68
C ASP A 443 -13.28 28.20 5.34
N ALA A 444 -13.76 27.33 6.24
CA ALA A 444 -13.86 25.89 6.02
C ALA A 444 -14.83 25.55 4.88
N ALA A 445 -16.04 26.14 4.85
CA ALA A 445 -17.03 25.90 3.80
C ALA A 445 -16.52 26.27 2.41
N TYR A 446 -15.82 27.43 2.30
CA TYR A 446 -15.20 27.86 1.04
C TYR A 446 -13.98 27.01 0.67
N LEU A 447 -13.19 26.57 1.65
CA LEU A 447 -12.04 25.70 1.40
C LEU A 447 -12.48 24.34 0.86
N VAL A 448 -13.56 23.75 1.38
CA VAL A 448 -14.11 22.51 0.81
C VAL A 448 -14.62 22.75 -0.61
N ALA A 449 -15.32 23.86 -0.85
CA ALA A 449 -15.78 24.22 -2.20
C ALA A 449 -14.60 24.36 -3.17
N LEU A 450 -13.49 24.94 -2.72
CA LEU A 450 -12.26 25.06 -3.50
C LEU A 450 -11.61 23.71 -3.77
N GLN A 451 -11.60 22.79 -2.79
CA GLN A 451 -11.05 21.43 -2.96
C GLN A 451 -11.85 20.55 -3.93
N GLU A 452 -13.10 20.88 -4.17
CA GLU A 452 -13.92 20.22 -5.19
C GLU A 452 -13.61 20.66 -6.62
N GLU A 453 -12.87 21.76 -6.77
CA GLU A 453 -12.28 22.18 -8.02
C GLU A 453 -10.89 21.53 -8.23
N ASP A 454 -10.41 21.52 -9.47
CA ASP A 454 -9.05 21.07 -9.78
C ASP A 454 -8.05 22.15 -9.43
N LEU A 455 -7.32 21.93 -8.37
CA LEU A 455 -6.26 22.84 -7.97
C LEU A 455 -5.04 22.60 -8.87
N ARG A 456 -4.68 23.58 -9.67
CA ARG A 456 -3.53 23.53 -10.57
C ARG A 456 -2.60 24.70 -10.35
N GLY A 457 -1.35 24.47 -10.69
CA GLY A 457 -0.32 25.51 -10.61
C GLY A 457 0.58 25.33 -9.41
N SER A 458 1.52 26.24 -9.29
CA SER A 458 2.49 26.33 -8.20
C SER A 458 2.23 27.61 -7.44
N GLU A 459 1.32 27.53 -6.46
CA GLU A 459 0.82 28.73 -5.79
C GLU A 459 0.60 28.52 -4.29
N ARG A 460 0.52 29.62 -3.57
CA ARG A 460 0.03 29.62 -2.19
C ARG A 460 -1.50 29.46 -2.18
N LEU A 461 -2.02 28.59 -1.30
CA LEU A 461 -3.45 28.30 -1.23
C LEU A 461 -4.29 29.55 -0.98
N SER A 462 -3.87 30.42 -0.07
CA SER A 462 -4.58 31.67 0.23
C SER A 462 -4.74 32.59 -0.99
N VAL A 463 -3.78 32.60 -1.91
CA VAL A 463 -3.89 33.37 -3.17
C VAL A 463 -4.96 32.77 -4.07
N LEU A 464 -4.97 31.44 -4.24
CA LEU A 464 -6.01 30.71 -4.97
C LEU A 464 -7.40 30.94 -4.37
N PHE A 465 -7.49 30.85 -3.04
CA PHE A 465 -8.71 31.02 -2.28
C PHE A 465 -9.35 32.39 -2.53
N HIS A 466 -8.61 33.46 -2.36
CA HIS A 466 -9.13 34.83 -2.57
C HIS A 466 -9.50 35.07 -4.03
N ARG A 467 -8.69 34.59 -4.99
CA ARG A 467 -8.96 34.77 -6.41
C ARG A 467 -10.27 34.10 -6.83
N ARG A 468 -10.63 32.96 -6.25
CA ARG A 468 -11.80 32.17 -6.62
C ARG A 468 -13.03 32.34 -5.72
N GLN A 469 -12.93 33.10 -4.64
CA GLN A 469 -13.95 33.21 -3.60
C GLN A 469 -15.35 33.52 -4.15
N ASN A 470 -15.48 34.44 -5.09
CA ASN A 470 -16.78 34.78 -5.67
C ASN A 470 -17.42 33.61 -6.44
N ALA A 471 -16.62 32.85 -7.20
CA ALA A 471 -17.10 31.69 -7.94
C ALA A 471 -17.51 30.52 -7.02
N LEU A 472 -16.87 30.41 -5.86
CA LEU A 472 -17.12 29.35 -4.88
C LEU A 472 -18.39 29.57 -4.04
N ARG A 473 -18.96 30.78 -4.03
CA ARG A 473 -20.07 31.15 -3.14
C ARG A 473 -21.26 30.20 -3.21
N GLN A 474 -21.65 29.81 -4.42
CA GLN A 474 -22.78 28.90 -4.61
C GLN A 474 -22.46 27.48 -4.13
N ASN A 475 -21.26 27.00 -4.37
CA ASN A 475 -20.80 25.68 -3.90
C ASN A 475 -20.61 25.65 -2.38
N ALA A 476 -20.16 26.74 -1.77
CA ALA A 476 -20.00 26.87 -0.33
C ALA A 476 -21.36 26.88 0.42
N ALA A 477 -22.42 27.42 -0.22
CA ALA A 477 -23.76 27.52 0.41
C ALA A 477 -24.29 26.20 0.96
N ARG A 478 -24.11 25.08 0.26
CA ARG A 478 -24.53 23.74 0.70
C ARG A 478 -23.76 23.26 1.93
N TRP A 479 -22.52 23.69 2.13
CA TRP A 479 -21.73 23.32 3.29
C TRP A 479 -22.17 24.06 4.54
N PHE A 480 -22.59 25.34 4.41
CA PHE A 480 -23.24 26.06 5.50
C PHE A 480 -24.52 25.37 5.94
N GLU A 481 -25.38 24.96 4.99
CA GLU A 481 -26.62 24.21 5.29
C GLU A 481 -26.31 22.92 6.08
N ARG A 482 -25.34 22.12 5.61
CA ARG A 482 -24.92 20.88 6.28
C ARG A 482 -24.33 21.10 7.68
N LEU A 483 -23.68 22.23 7.90
CA LEU A 483 -23.13 22.60 9.19
C LEU A 483 -24.18 23.23 10.12
N GLY A 484 -25.39 23.51 9.62
CA GLY A 484 -26.41 24.25 10.34
C GLY A 484 -25.96 25.70 10.63
N ALA A 485 -25.08 26.26 9.80
CA ALA A 485 -24.51 27.58 9.95
C ALA A 485 -25.13 28.58 8.96
N ARG A 486 -25.11 29.86 9.33
CA ARG A 486 -25.56 30.92 8.42
C ARG A 486 -24.48 31.20 7.37
N PRO A 487 -24.85 31.38 6.09
CA PRO A 487 -23.91 31.79 5.06
C PRO A 487 -23.21 33.09 5.42
N ALA A 488 -21.89 33.10 5.34
CA ALA A 488 -21.05 34.25 5.60
C ALA A 488 -19.92 34.32 4.56
N ASN A 489 -19.29 35.50 4.44
CA ASN A 489 -18.12 35.65 3.57
C ASN A 489 -16.89 35.11 4.29
N ALA A 490 -16.10 34.28 3.59
CA ALA A 490 -14.84 33.79 4.09
C ALA A 490 -13.76 34.89 4.05
N GLN A 491 -12.87 34.92 5.03
CA GLN A 491 -11.76 35.88 5.11
C GLN A 491 -10.41 35.22 4.80
N GLY A 492 -10.31 33.90 4.91
CA GLY A 492 -9.09 33.15 4.65
C GLY A 492 -8.03 33.23 5.76
N GLN A 493 -8.38 33.75 6.92
CA GLN A 493 -7.42 33.90 8.03
C GLN A 493 -7.09 32.57 8.71
N TRP A 494 -7.96 31.58 8.61
CA TRP A 494 -7.81 30.28 9.28
C TRP A 494 -7.35 29.15 8.34
N LEU A 495 -6.92 29.45 7.11
CA LEU A 495 -6.58 28.44 6.11
C LEU A 495 -5.47 27.51 6.57
N GLY A 496 -4.40 28.00 7.18
CA GLY A 496 -3.32 27.16 7.71
C GLY A 496 -3.81 26.17 8.77
N LEU A 497 -4.64 26.63 9.70
CA LEU A 497 -5.23 25.82 10.77
C LEU A 497 -6.18 24.75 10.19
N LEU A 498 -7.05 25.13 9.27
CA LEU A 498 -7.98 24.25 8.59
C LEU A 498 -7.27 23.18 7.76
N CYS A 499 -6.22 23.59 7.05
CA CYS A 499 -5.38 22.64 6.31
C CYS A 499 -4.67 21.65 7.23
N ALA A 500 -4.21 22.06 8.41
CA ALA A 500 -3.61 21.15 9.38
C ALA A 500 -4.60 20.11 9.90
N LEU A 501 -5.88 20.47 10.07
CA LEU A 501 -6.95 19.56 10.44
C LEU A 501 -7.28 18.54 9.35
N ALA A 502 -7.26 18.97 8.08
CA ALA A 502 -7.55 18.10 6.93
C ALA A 502 -6.37 17.20 6.55
N TRP A 503 -5.16 17.71 6.67
CA TRP A 503 -3.93 17.03 6.29
C TRP A 503 -2.91 16.96 7.44
N PRO A 504 -3.24 16.29 8.55
CA PRO A 504 -2.35 16.21 9.72
C PRO A 504 -1.04 15.48 9.41
N ASP A 505 -1.02 14.63 8.38
CA ASP A 505 0.13 13.91 7.85
C ASP A 505 1.02 14.75 6.91
N ARG A 506 0.59 15.96 6.54
CA ARG A 506 1.27 16.85 5.58
C ARG A 506 1.73 18.16 6.16
N ILE A 507 1.78 18.29 7.47
CA ILE A 507 2.39 19.42 8.15
C ILE A 507 3.90 19.32 7.96
N GLY A 508 4.51 20.32 7.33
CA GLY A 508 5.92 20.32 6.95
C GLY A 508 6.75 21.33 7.72
N LYS A 509 7.93 20.92 8.18
CA LYS A 509 8.95 21.79 8.78
C LYS A 509 10.16 21.84 7.85
N LEU A 510 10.66 23.05 7.59
CA LEU A 510 11.82 23.26 6.74
C LEU A 510 13.06 22.58 7.31
N ARG A 511 13.72 21.76 6.49
CA ARG A 511 15.02 21.16 6.82
C ARG A 511 16.20 21.94 6.24
N SER A 512 16.15 22.20 4.94
CA SER A 512 17.19 22.96 4.23
C SER A 512 16.69 23.37 2.84
N GLY A 513 17.05 24.55 2.38
CA GLY A 513 16.72 25.03 1.03
C GLY A 513 15.22 25.04 0.73
N SER A 514 14.78 24.15 -0.16
CA SER A 514 13.36 23.92 -0.51
C SER A 514 12.76 22.68 0.15
N ARG A 515 13.52 21.94 0.96
CA ARG A 515 13.17 20.61 1.46
C ARG A 515 12.48 20.67 2.81
N TYR A 516 11.29 20.10 2.86
CA TYR A 516 10.45 19.99 4.05
C TYR A 516 10.33 18.54 4.51
N GLN A 517 10.40 18.32 5.82
CA GLN A 517 10.02 17.06 6.45
C GLN A 517 8.55 17.14 6.82
N LEU A 518 7.74 16.22 6.31
CA LEU A 518 6.32 16.15 6.62
C LEU A 518 6.06 15.30 7.86
N SER A 519 4.98 15.60 8.56
CA SER A 519 4.50 14.85 9.74
C SER A 519 4.15 13.39 9.44
N GLY A 520 3.84 13.05 8.20
CA GLY A 520 3.69 11.66 7.73
C GLY A 520 5.00 10.91 7.51
N GLY A 521 6.17 11.50 7.85
CA GLY A 521 7.48 10.85 7.74
C GLY A 521 8.18 11.03 6.38
N VAL A 522 7.52 11.63 5.40
CA VAL A 522 8.07 11.83 4.05
C VAL A 522 8.78 13.19 3.95
N SER A 523 9.88 13.26 3.20
CA SER A 523 10.51 14.53 2.83
C SER A 523 10.14 14.91 1.40
N CYS A 524 9.74 16.18 1.22
CA CYS A 524 9.33 16.73 -0.07
C CYS A 524 10.00 18.07 -0.33
N ASP A 525 10.22 18.40 -1.60
CA ASP A 525 10.76 19.68 -2.00
C ASP A 525 9.65 20.56 -2.59
N LEU A 526 9.65 21.86 -2.27
CA LEU A 526 8.88 22.82 -3.03
C LEU A 526 9.35 22.89 -4.49
N VAL A 527 8.43 23.10 -5.42
CA VAL A 527 8.82 23.38 -6.81
C VAL A 527 9.60 24.69 -6.88
N GLU A 528 10.44 24.81 -7.89
CA GLU A 528 11.28 26.00 -8.08
C GLU A 528 10.42 27.26 -8.23
N GLY A 529 10.79 28.33 -7.54
CA GLY A 529 10.07 29.61 -7.54
C GLY A 529 8.74 29.62 -6.78
N HIS A 530 8.47 28.60 -5.96
CA HIS A 530 7.22 28.55 -5.18
C HIS A 530 7.12 29.71 -4.17
N PRO A 531 5.96 30.40 -4.04
CA PRO A 531 5.79 31.55 -3.14
C PRO A 531 5.97 31.25 -1.64
N CYS A 532 5.91 30.00 -1.23
CA CYS A 532 6.19 29.57 0.15
C CYS A 532 7.67 29.23 0.41
N GLN A 533 8.57 29.52 -0.52
CA GLN A 533 9.99 29.26 -0.30
C GLN A 533 10.52 30.08 0.89
N GLY A 534 11.28 29.43 1.77
CA GLY A 534 11.85 30.06 2.98
C GLY A 534 10.92 30.12 4.20
N GLN A 535 9.67 29.66 4.08
CA GLN A 535 8.78 29.53 5.24
C GLN A 535 9.29 28.43 6.18
N THR A 536 9.26 28.68 7.48
CA THR A 536 9.73 27.71 8.49
C THR A 536 8.85 26.47 8.57
N ALA A 537 7.55 26.67 8.36
CA ALA A 537 6.58 25.57 8.30
C ALA A 537 5.45 25.87 7.30
N LEU A 538 4.87 24.83 6.76
CA LEU A 538 3.75 24.87 5.81
C LEU A 538 2.92 23.58 5.87
N ILE A 539 1.72 23.64 5.28
CA ILE A 539 0.92 22.44 4.98
C ILE A 539 1.00 22.18 3.48
N ALA A 540 1.39 20.99 3.09
CA ALA A 540 1.41 20.56 1.69
C ALA A 540 0.02 20.08 1.26
N ILE A 541 -0.65 20.78 0.35
CA ILE A 541 -2.02 20.49 -0.08
C ILE A 541 -2.00 19.67 -1.35
N GLU A 542 -1.39 20.18 -2.42
CA GLU A 542 -1.19 19.47 -3.66
C GLU A 542 0.26 19.03 -3.79
N MET A 543 0.42 17.74 -3.97
CA MET A 543 1.72 17.09 -4.08
C MET A 543 1.76 16.19 -5.30
N GLY A 544 2.93 16.06 -5.89
CA GLY A 544 3.19 15.15 -6.98
C GLY A 544 4.60 14.57 -6.91
N GLN A 545 4.94 13.75 -7.86
CA GLN A 545 6.30 13.20 -7.97
C GLN A 545 6.82 13.38 -9.38
N ASN A 546 8.11 13.63 -9.49
CA ASN A 546 8.85 13.55 -10.74
C ASN A 546 10.04 12.60 -10.55
N GLU A 547 10.87 12.44 -11.57
CA GLU A 547 12.07 11.60 -11.53
C GLU A 547 13.05 11.96 -10.38
N ARG A 548 12.98 13.18 -9.86
CA ARG A 548 13.83 13.71 -8.78
C ARG A 548 13.21 13.59 -7.38
N GLY A 549 12.00 13.04 -7.25
CA GLY A 549 11.33 12.83 -5.96
C GLY A 549 9.99 13.55 -5.81
N SER A 550 9.45 13.56 -4.58
CA SER A 550 8.18 14.20 -4.25
C SER A 550 8.28 15.72 -4.25
N ARG A 551 7.30 16.39 -4.85
CA ARG A 551 7.22 17.84 -5.01
C ARG A 551 5.93 18.40 -4.45
N ILE A 552 6.00 19.59 -3.86
CA ILE A 552 4.86 20.34 -3.35
C ILE A 552 4.54 21.44 -4.37
N PHE A 553 3.31 21.44 -4.87
CA PHE A 553 2.81 22.40 -5.85
C PHE A 553 1.93 23.47 -5.21
N ILE A 554 1.05 23.09 -4.27
CA ILE A 554 0.22 24.03 -3.53
C ILE A 554 0.46 23.81 -2.04
N ALA A 555 0.76 24.89 -1.35
CA ALA A 555 1.01 24.88 0.08
C ALA A 555 0.41 26.12 0.75
N GLU A 556 0.19 26.05 2.06
CA GLU A 556 -0.15 27.20 2.91
C GLU A 556 0.82 27.28 4.08
N PRO A 557 1.47 28.41 4.32
CA PRO A 557 2.29 28.62 5.51
C PRO A 557 1.48 28.48 6.79
N VAL A 558 2.13 27.98 7.84
CA VAL A 558 1.52 27.83 9.16
C VAL A 558 2.53 28.18 10.25
N ASP A 559 2.03 28.76 11.33
CA ASP A 559 2.79 28.93 12.57
C ASP A 559 2.59 27.69 13.44
N LEU A 560 3.68 26.95 13.72
CA LEU A 560 3.61 25.72 14.51
C LEU A 560 3.25 25.98 15.97
N ASP A 561 3.67 27.10 16.55
CA ASP A 561 3.37 27.43 17.95
C ASP A 561 1.87 27.78 18.11
N GLU A 562 1.32 28.53 17.14
CA GLU A 562 -0.12 28.79 17.07
C GLU A 562 -0.91 27.48 16.87
N LEU A 563 -0.44 26.61 15.99
CA LEU A 563 -1.06 25.32 15.72
C LEU A 563 -1.11 24.43 16.98
N VAL A 564 0.00 24.33 17.71
CA VAL A 564 0.07 23.59 18.98
C VAL A 564 -0.90 24.16 20.02
N ARG A 565 -1.05 25.49 20.07
CA ARG A 565 -1.94 26.15 21.01
C ARG A 565 -3.43 25.93 20.69
N LEU A 566 -3.80 25.98 19.39
CA LEU A 566 -5.21 25.93 18.96
C LEU A 566 -5.68 24.49 18.68
N LEU A 567 -4.76 23.58 18.33
CA LEU A 567 -5.04 22.18 18.02
C LEU A 567 -4.15 21.24 18.85
N PRO A 568 -4.25 21.27 20.18
CA PRO A 568 -3.43 20.42 21.04
C PRO A 568 -3.64 18.92 20.77
N GLU A 569 -4.79 18.54 20.20
CA GLU A 569 -5.11 17.16 19.80
C GLU A 569 -4.22 16.61 18.68
N LEU A 570 -3.53 17.45 17.91
CA LEU A 570 -2.55 17.01 16.91
C LEU A 570 -1.19 16.66 17.52
N VAL A 571 -0.95 17.11 18.75
CA VAL A 571 0.34 16.95 19.42
C VAL A 571 0.30 15.73 20.32
N SER A 572 1.32 14.90 20.22
CA SER A 572 1.53 13.78 21.12
C SER A 572 2.92 13.84 21.74
N GLU A 573 3.05 13.22 22.92
CA GLU A 573 4.35 13.00 23.55
C GLU A 573 4.80 11.58 23.29
N ARG A 574 6.05 11.40 22.87
CA ARG A 574 6.68 10.10 22.77
C ARG A 574 8.02 10.07 23.50
N GLN A 575 8.35 8.93 24.06
CA GLN A 575 9.70 8.64 24.48
C GLN A 575 10.46 8.10 23.27
N TRP A 576 11.56 8.75 22.94
CA TRP A 576 12.41 8.33 21.84
C TRP A 576 13.77 7.96 22.40
N PHE A 577 14.30 6.84 21.99
CA PHE A 577 15.63 6.39 22.38
C PHE A 577 16.28 5.70 21.19
N ASP A 578 17.55 6.00 21.01
CA ASP A 578 18.38 5.45 19.95
C ASP A 578 19.84 5.40 20.41
N TRP A 579 20.64 4.72 19.62
CA TRP A 579 22.07 4.66 19.79
C TRP A 579 22.75 5.83 19.08
N ASP A 580 23.51 6.66 19.83
CA ASP A 580 24.32 7.72 19.26
C ASP A 580 25.69 7.15 18.85
N GLU A 581 25.92 7.10 17.54
CA GLU A 581 27.16 6.52 16.99
C GLU A 581 28.40 7.36 17.25
N ARG A 582 28.25 8.69 17.43
CA ARG A 582 29.40 9.58 17.66
C ARG A 582 29.86 9.54 19.12
N GLU A 583 28.88 9.57 20.03
CA GLU A 583 29.18 9.58 21.47
C GLU A 583 29.18 8.17 22.07
N GLU A 584 28.93 7.14 21.28
CA GLU A 584 28.87 5.72 21.68
C GLU A 584 28.05 5.47 22.93
N ARG A 585 26.90 6.14 23.00
CA ARG A 585 25.99 6.06 24.14
C ARG A 585 24.53 6.00 23.73
N VAL A 586 23.70 5.54 24.64
CA VAL A 586 22.26 5.63 24.57
C VAL A 586 21.85 7.10 24.69
N ARG A 587 21.08 7.58 23.71
CA ARG A 587 20.41 8.87 23.72
C ARG A 587 18.92 8.64 23.93
N ALA A 588 18.35 9.32 24.91
CA ALA A 588 16.92 9.25 25.20
C ALA A 588 16.33 10.64 25.34
N GLU A 589 15.18 10.83 24.74
CA GLU A 589 14.49 12.11 24.70
C GLU A 589 12.99 11.92 24.90
N ARG A 590 12.38 12.83 25.62
CA ARG A 590 10.95 13.07 25.57
C ARG A 590 10.70 14.06 24.46
N GLN A 591 10.00 13.66 23.43
CA GLN A 591 9.72 14.47 22.27
C GLN A 591 8.23 14.81 22.23
N GLN A 592 7.93 16.09 21.96
CA GLN A 592 6.62 16.50 21.49
C GLN A 592 6.60 16.42 19.97
N VAL A 593 5.64 15.73 19.42
CA VAL A 593 5.57 15.44 17.98
C VAL A 593 4.19 15.68 17.40
N ILE A 594 4.16 16.02 16.12
CA ILE A 594 2.97 15.84 15.26
C ILE A 594 3.33 14.74 14.26
N GLY A 595 2.74 13.55 14.42
CA GLY A 595 3.17 12.39 13.67
C GLY A 595 4.68 12.12 13.85
N GLU A 596 5.45 12.15 12.75
CA GLU A 596 6.90 11.98 12.77
C GLU A 596 7.68 13.31 12.91
N LEU A 597 6.98 14.43 12.96
CA LEU A 597 7.62 15.75 13.03
C LEU A 597 7.92 16.14 14.48
N VAL A 598 9.19 16.23 14.83
CA VAL A 598 9.63 16.65 16.16
C VAL A 598 9.52 18.17 16.29
N LEU A 599 8.63 18.62 17.18
CA LEU A 599 8.45 20.04 17.53
C LEU A 599 9.48 20.49 18.58
N SER A 600 9.55 19.76 19.67
CA SER A 600 10.49 19.99 20.75
C SER A 600 11.01 18.68 21.34
N GLN A 601 12.20 18.72 21.91
CA GLN A 601 12.82 17.56 22.55
C GLN A 601 13.50 17.97 23.84
N ARG A 602 13.40 17.11 24.84
CA ARG A 602 14.06 17.28 26.14
C ARG A 602 14.75 15.98 26.52
N PRO A 603 15.94 16.02 27.13
CA PRO A 603 16.59 14.80 27.60
C PRO A 603 15.65 14.02 28.54
N LEU A 604 15.58 12.70 28.33
CA LEU A 604 14.87 11.79 29.21
C LEU A 604 15.91 11.14 30.15
N THR A 605 15.81 11.44 31.44
CA THR A 605 16.75 10.95 32.44
C THR A 605 16.37 9.60 33.02
N GLU A 606 15.08 9.25 32.96
CA GLU A 606 14.53 8.02 33.51
C GLU A 606 14.17 7.04 32.38
N LEU A 607 15.14 6.18 32.07
CA LEU A 607 14.92 4.99 31.25
C LEU A 607 14.90 3.76 32.14
N SER A 608 14.06 2.79 31.83
CA SER A 608 14.19 1.47 32.46
C SER A 608 15.51 0.81 32.05
N ASP A 609 16.04 -0.04 32.90
CA ASP A 609 17.31 -0.72 32.62
C ASP A 609 17.19 -1.61 31.35
N GLU A 610 16.03 -2.17 31.09
CA GLU A 610 15.76 -2.92 29.87
C GLU A 610 15.80 -2.03 28.63
N GLN A 611 15.22 -0.84 28.67
CA GLN A 611 15.25 0.11 27.55
C GLN A 611 16.68 0.55 27.22
N LYS A 612 17.51 0.83 28.27
CA LYS A 612 18.93 1.13 28.09
C LYS A 612 19.65 -0.02 27.40
N GLY A 613 19.45 -1.24 27.88
CA GLY A 613 20.04 -2.45 27.32
C GLY A 613 19.64 -2.64 25.84
N ARG A 614 18.35 -2.54 25.51
CA ARG A 614 17.86 -2.67 24.12
C ARG A 614 18.49 -1.67 23.17
N CYS A 615 18.65 -0.42 23.59
CA CYS A 615 19.35 0.60 22.78
C CYS A 615 20.84 0.26 22.59
N LEU A 616 21.51 -0.21 23.64
CA LEU A 616 22.90 -0.63 23.54
C LEU A 616 23.07 -1.81 22.60
N LEU A 617 22.11 -2.76 22.57
CA LEU A 617 22.10 -3.86 21.61
C LEU A 617 21.99 -3.37 20.15
N GLN A 618 21.28 -2.28 19.88
CA GLN A 618 21.27 -1.68 18.53
C GLN A 618 22.66 -1.18 18.12
N GLY A 619 23.38 -0.56 19.06
CA GLY A 619 24.77 -0.14 18.86
C GLY A 619 25.69 -1.32 18.56
N ILE A 620 25.56 -2.40 19.32
CA ILE A 620 26.31 -3.65 19.11
C ILE A 620 25.96 -4.26 17.76
N ARG A 621 24.67 -4.30 17.38
CA ARG A 621 24.21 -4.85 16.09
C ARG A 621 24.78 -4.10 14.89
N ARG A 622 24.91 -2.76 15.00
CA ARG A 622 25.51 -1.92 13.94
C ARG A 622 27.03 -2.07 13.85
N LYS A 623 27.69 -2.20 14.97
CA LYS A 623 29.16 -2.33 15.02
C LYS A 623 29.65 -3.77 14.84
N GLY A 624 28.87 -4.77 15.23
CA GLY A 624 29.23 -6.18 15.19
C GLY A 624 29.71 -6.72 16.53
N LEU A 625 29.85 -8.04 16.60
CA LEU A 625 30.22 -8.75 17.85
C LEU A 625 31.63 -8.46 18.38
N HIS A 626 32.51 -7.89 17.55
CA HIS A 626 33.92 -7.58 17.94
C HIS A 626 34.03 -6.50 19.00
N VAL A 627 32.94 -5.74 19.27
CA VAL A 627 32.93 -4.75 20.38
C VAL A 627 32.76 -5.39 21.76
N LEU A 628 32.38 -6.67 21.79
CA LEU A 628 32.26 -7.44 23.04
C LEU A 628 33.65 -7.90 23.52
N PRO A 629 33.87 -8.01 24.83
CA PRO A 629 35.18 -8.35 25.39
C PRO A 629 35.42 -9.86 25.33
N TRP A 630 35.59 -10.39 24.12
CA TRP A 630 35.96 -11.78 23.92
C TRP A 630 37.36 -12.05 24.48
N ASP A 631 37.52 -13.13 25.19
CA ASP A 631 38.77 -13.64 25.71
C ASP A 631 38.97 -15.10 25.28
N GLU A 632 40.16 -15.64 25.57
CA GLU A 632 40.50 -17.02 25.24
C GLU A 632 39.52 -18.07 25.81
N SER A 633 38.92 -17.77 26.96
CA SER A 633 37.94 -18.65 27.62
C SER A 633 36.61 -18.65 26.88
N SER A 634 36.11 -17.48 26.57
CA SER A 634 34.84 -17.30 25.89
C SER A 634 34.88 -17.73 24.40
N GLU A 635 35.99 -17.44 23.70
CA GLU A 635 36.23 -17.96 22.35
C GLU A 635 36.31 -19.50 22.34
N GLY A 636 37.01 -20.08 23.33
CA GLY A 636 37.09 -21.52 23.49
C GLY A 636 35.74 -22.17 23.82
N LEU A 637 34.91 -21.50 24.62
CA LEU A 637 33.55 -21.97 24.90
C LEU A 637 32.68 -21.88 23.64
N LEU A 638 32.78 -20.79 22.89
CA LEU A 638 32.04 -20.60 21.63
C LEU A 638 32.42 -21.67 20.60
N ALA A 639 33.73 -21.96 20.47
CA ALA A 639 34.20 -23.03 19.58
C ALA A 639 33.64 -24.42 20.02
N ARG A 640 33.61 -24.70 21.34
CA ARG A 640 33.00 -25.94 21.84
C ARG A 640 31.49 -26.04 21.49
N LEU A 641 30.74 -24.97 21.67
CA LEU A 641 29.31 -24.91 21.36
C LEU A 641 29.03 -25.11 19.85
N ARG A 642 29.83 -24.52 19.00
CA ARG A 642 29.78 -24.73 17.55
C ARG A 642 30.08 -26.19 17.19
N CYS A 643 31.09 -26.79 17.77
CA CYS A 643 31.40 -28.22 17.62
C CYS A 643 30.30 -29.11 18.16
N ALA A 644 29.70 -28.77 19.32
CA ALA A 644 28.60 -29.54 19.90
C ALA A 644 27.40 -29.59 18.95
N ARG A 645 27.05 -28.46 18.32
CA ARG A 645 25.98 -28.43 17.29
C ARG A 645 26.30 -29.26 16.06
N GLU A 646 27.57 -29.28 15.63
CA GLU A 646 28.01 -30.06 14.47
C GLU A 646 28.01 -31.56 14.76
N TRP A 647 28.54 -31.97 15.93
CA TRP A 647 28.77 -33.38 16.23
C TRP A 647 27.62 -34.08 16.95
N LEU A 648 26.72 -33.28 17.57
CA LEU A 648 25.56 -33.78 18.32
C LEU A 648 24.30 -33.03 17.87
N PRO A 649 23.91 -33.08 16.57
CA PRO A 649 22.85 -32.26 16.01
C PRO A 649 21.47 -32.50 16.61
N ASP A 650 21.23 -33.72 17.12
CA ASP A 650 19.94 -34.14 17.65
C ASP A 650 19.64 -33.62 19.07
N GLU A 651 20.60 -32.97 19.72
CA GLU A 651 20.49 -32.54 21.13
C GLU A 651 19.97 -31.09 21.28
N GLY A 652 19.62 -30.42 20.19
CA GLY A 652 19.02 -29.09 20.25
C GLY A 652 19.97 -27.93 20.63
N TRP A 653 21.26 -28.04 20.27
CA TRP A 653 22.22 -26.96 20.49
C TRP A 653 21.85 -25.69 19.74
N PRO A 654 21.88 -24.50 20.42
CA PRO A 654 21.55 -23.23 19.73
C PRO A 654 22.55 -22.88 18.62
N ALA A 655 22.11 -22.10 17.65
CA ALA A 655 23.02 -21.56 16.64
C ALA A 655 23.93 -20.50 17.25
N MET A 656 25.25 -20.69 17.08
CA MET A 656 26.30 -19.85 17.68
C MET A 656 27.23 -19.24 16.63
N ASP A 657 26.81 -19.21 15.36
CA ASP A 657 27.47 -18.41 14.34
C ASP A 657 27.23 -16.91 14.57
N ASP A 658 28.05 -16.07 13.97
CA ASP A 658 28.02 -14.63 14.24
C ASP A 658 26.70 -13.98 13.85
N ASP A 659 26.08 -14.41 12.74
CA ASP A 659 24.78 -13.91 12.28
C ASP A 659 23.65 -14.29 13.24
N SER A 660 23.65 -15.55 13.71
CA SER A 660 22.69 -16.05 14.70
C SER A 660 22.83 -15.33 16.05
N LEU A 661 24.04 -15.09 16.50
CA LEU A 661 24.30 -14.35 17.74
C LEU A 661 23.84 -12.89 17.63
N LEU A 662 24.05 -12.22 16.49
CA LEU A 662 23.56 -10.86 16.26
C LEU A 662 22.03 -10.81 16.16
N ALA A 663 21.42 -11.82 15.56
CA ALA A 663 19.96 -11.91 15.44
C ALA A 663 19.27 -12.12 16.80
N THR A 664 19.92 -12.81 17.72
CA THR A 664 19.35 -13.23 19.02
C THR A 664 19.89 -12.45 20.23
N LEU A 665 20.49 -11.27 20.02
CA LEU A 665 21.09 -10.46 21.11
C LEU A 665 20.14 -10.22 22.29
N GLU A 666 18.87 -10.03 22.03
CA GLU A 666 17.86 -9.84 23.07
C GLU A 666 17.70 -11.06 23.99
N GLN A 667 17.97 -12.25 23.49
CA GLN A 667 17.78 -13.49 24.24
C GLN A 667 18.95 -13.79 25.18
N TRP A 668 20.18 -13.56 24.69
CA TRP A 668 21.37 -14.01 25.42
C TRP A 668 22.18 -12.87 26.06
N LEU A 669 22.15 -11.66 25.49
CA LEU A 669 23.00 -10.55 25.95
C LEU A 669 22.21 -9.49 26.72
N LEU A 670 20.93 -9.25 26.42
CA LEU A 670 20.12 -8.21 27.05
C LEU A 670 20.13 -8.27 28.60
N PRO A 671 20.02 -9.44 29.26
CA PRO A 671 20.05 -9.49 30.71
C PRO A 671 21.36 -8.96 31.32
N ALA A 672 22.48 -9.19 30.63
CA ALA A 672 23.81 -8.79 31.09
C ALA A 672 24.13 -7.33 30.83
N VAL A 673 23.49 -6.70 29.81
CA VAL A 673 23.72 -5.29 29.48
C VAL A 673 22.59 -4.38 30.00
N SER A 674 21.61 -4.93 30.70
CA SER A 674 20.53 -4.17 31.32
C SER A 674 21.10 -3.07 32.22
N GLY A 675 20.63 -1.84 32.04
CA GLY A 675 21.13 -0.67 32.77
C GLY A 675 22.40 -0.01 32.20
N MET A 676 23.09 -0.65 31.25
CA MET A 676 24.25 -0.06 30.58
C MET A 676 23.84 0.97 29.54
N THR A 677 24.61 2.05 29.42
CA THR A 677 24.33 3.17 28.52
C THR A 677 25.47 3.50 27.56
N ARG A 678 26.67 2.90 27.75
CA ARG A 678 27.88 3.17 26.96
C ARG A 678 28.60 1.89 26.56
N LEU A 679 29.23 1.88 25.38
CA LEU A 679 30.07 0.74 24.96
C LEU A 679 31.23 0.42 25.90
N GLU A 680 31.84 1.42 26.52
CA GLU A 680 32.92 1.18 27.49
C GLU A 680 32.52 0.24 28.65
N GLN A 681 31.27 0.24 29.03
CA GLN A 681 30.75 -0.60 30.10
C GLN A 681 30.77 -2.09 29.74
N LEU A 682 30.76 -2.42 28.44
CA LEU A 682 30.85 -3.80 27.96
C LEU A 682 32.14 -4.49 28.36
N LYS A 683 33.24 -3.74 28.56
CA LYS A 683 34.53 -4.29 29.00
C LYS A 683 34.46 -5.04 30.32
N ARG A 684 33.39 -4.84 31.10
CA ARG A 684 33.15 -5.49 32.39
C ARG A 684 32.42 -6.82 32.29
N LEU A 685 31.98 -7.19 31.11
CA LEU A 685 31.22 -8.40 30.91
C LEU A 685 32.12 -9.63 30.93
N ASN A 686 31.64 -10.69 31.56
CA ASN A 686 32.22 -12.02 31.44
C ASN A 686 31.46 -12.79 30.38
N MET A 687 32.03 -12.85 29.18
CA MET A 687 31.36 -13.48 28.02
C MET A 687 31.15 -14.99 28.22
N SER A 688 32.07 -15.67 28.93
CA SER A 688 31.90 -17.10 29.22
C SER A 688 30.69 -17.39 30.11
N ASP A 689 30.46 -16.58 31.14
CA ASP A 689 29.31 -16.74 32.03
C ASP A 689 28.00 -16.43 31.29
N ILE A 690 27.99 -15.37 30.48
CA ILE A 690 26.82 -14.96 29.69
C ILE A 690 26.43 -16.08 28.73
N LEU A 691 27.38 -16.62 27.96
CA LEU A 691 27.12 -17.72 27.05
C LEU A 691 26.62 -18.98 27.79
N ARG A 692 27.19 -19.32 28.96
CA ARG A 692 26.70 -20.46 29.72
C ARG A 692 25.29 -20.27 30.26
N GLN A 693 24.97 -19.07 30.75
CA GLN A 693 23.65 -18.74 31.29
C GLN A 693 22.57 -18.73 30.19
N SER A 694 22.94 -18.43 28.94
CA SER A 694 22.00 -18.42 27.82
C SER A 694 21.61 -19.81 27.33
N LEU A 695 22.34 -20.85 27.75
CA LEU A 695 22.03 -22.22 27.34
C LEU A 695 20.85 -22.78 28.15
N PRO A 696 19.86 -23.40 27.49
CA PRO A 696 18.80 -24.09 28.19
C PRO A 696 19.30 -25.29 28.96
N TRP A 697 18.72 -25.54 30.14
CA TRP A 697 19.01 -26.73 30.91
C TRP A 697 18.56 -27.98 30.17
N PRO A 698 19.37 -29.10 30.09
CA PRO A 698 20.63 -29.38 30.81
C PRO A 698 21.90 -29.15 29.97
N LEU A 699 21.87 -28.39 28.87
CA LEU A 699 22.99 -28.24 27.92
C LEU A 699 24.32 -27.79 28.53
N PRO A 700 24.39 -26.89 29.54
CA PRO A 700 25.68 -26.50 30.15
C PRO A 700 26.44 -27.71 30.76
N LYS A 701 25.71 -28.59 31.43
CA LYS A 701 26.29 -29.83 31.99
C LYS A 701 26.67 -30.81 30.91
N ARG A 702 25.75 -30.97 29.93
CA ARG A 702 25.96 -31.87 28.80
C ARG A 702 27.17 -31.48 27.96
N LEU A 703 27.43 -30.17 27.76
CA LEU A 703 28.62 -29.68 27.09
C LEU A 703 29.90 -30.10 27.78
N ASP A 704 29.93 -29.99 29.10
CA ASP A 704 31.13 -30.36 29.85
C ASP A 704 31.37 -31.87 29.90
N GLU A 705 30.31 -32.68 29.78
CA GLU A 705 30.40 -34.15 29.68
C GLU A 705 30.86 -34.59 28.29
N ALA A 706 30.20 -34.10 27.25
CA ALA A 706 30.42 -34.55 25.88
C ALA A 706 31.68 -33.92 25.23
N LEU A 707 31.90 -32.63 25.46
CA LEU A 707 33.03 -31.89 24.91
C LEU A 707 33.84 -31.21 26.07
N PRO A 708 34.55 -31.95 26.88
CA PRO A 708 35.29 -31.38 28.03
C PRO A 708 36.34 -30.35 27.59
N SER A 709 36.57 -29.33 28.38
CA SER A 709 37.57 -28.31 28.05
C SER A 709 39.02 -28.82 28.17
N HIS A 710 39.23 -29.90 28.93
CA HIS A 710 40.54 -30.51 29.16
C HIS A 710 40.47 -32.03 29.08
N PHE A 711 41.49 -32.60 28.50
CA PHE A 711 41.76 -34.00 28.53
C PHE A 711 42.60 -34.36 29.81
N ALA A 712 42.22 -35.41 30.50
CA ALA A 712 43.00 -35.94 31.61
C ALA A 712 44.01 -36.93 31.06
N ALA A 713 45.28 -36.56 30.96
CA ALA A 713 46.33 -37.46 30.52
C ALA A 713 46.55 -38.57 31.56
N PRO A 714 47.11 -39.73 31.18
CA PRO A 714 47.41 -40.85 32.11
C PRO A 714 48.22 -40.45 33.34
N THR A 715 48.98 -39.38 33.29
CA THR A 715 49.72 -38.82 34.43
C THR A 715 48.88 -37.98 35.39
N GLY A 716 47.55 -37.80 35.09
CA GLY A 716 46.69 -36.86 35.80
C GLY A 716 46.85 -35.38 35.38
N SER A 717 47.70 -35.07 34.39
CA SER A 717 47.77 -33.69 33.85
C SER A 717 46.47 -33.32 33.11
N ARG A 718 45.99 -32.14 33.35
CA ARG A 718 44.90 -31.58 32.59
C ARG A 718 45.45 -30.81 31.37
N VAL A 719 45.23 -31.39 30.17
CA VAL A 719 45.69 -30.84 28.91
C VAL A 719 44.47 -30.16 28.21
N ARG A 720 44.61 -28.89 27.89
CA ARG A 720 43.54 -28.15 27.20
C ARG A 720 43.27 -28.75 25.84
N ILE A 721 42.02 -29.05 25.52
CA ILE A 721 41.55 -29.47 24.20
C ILE A 721 41.27 -28.20 23.38
N ARG A 722 41.89 -28.12 22.20
CA ARG A 722 41.61 -27.04 21.26
C ARG A 722 40.53 -27.50 20.32
N TYR A 723 39.37 -26.87 20.42
CA TYR A 723 38.21 -27.10 19.56
C TYR A 723 38.20 -26.07 18.42
N GLN A 724 37.91 -26.54 17.21
CA GLN A 724 37.75 -25.71 16.03
C GLN A 724 36.66 -26.30 15.17
N PRO A 725 35.56 -25.55 14.83
CA PRO A 725 34.50 -26.07 13.99
C PRO A 725 35.02 -26.58 12.63
N GLY A 726 34.47 -27.69 12.15
CA GLY A 726 34.91 -28.36 10.91
C GLY A 726 36.25 -29.09 10.99
N GLN A 727 36.90 -29.17 12.15
CA GLN A 727 38.19 -29.86 12.33
C GLN A 727 38.16 -30.77 13.56
N ALA A 728 38.92 -31.84 13.52
CA ALA A 728 39.11 -32.69 14.69
C ALA A 728 39.83 -31.94 15.82
N PRO A 729 39.36 -32.07 17.08
CA PRO A 729 39.92 -31.34 18.21
C PRO A 729 41.33 -31.84 18.57
N VAL A 730 42.23 -30.95 18.98
CA VAL A 730 43.65 -31.22 19.16
C VAL A 730 44.03 -31.13 20.62
N ILE A 731 44.85 -32.10 21.09
CA ILE A 731 45.48 -32.09 22.40
C ILE A 731 47.01 -31.99 22.26
N PRO A 732 47.68 -30.92 22.70
CA PRO A 732 49.12 -30.83 22.75
C PRO A 732 49.63 -31.44 24.06
N VAL A 733 50.23 -32.64 24.00
CA VAL A 733 50.63 -33.38 25.20
C VAL A 733 52.04 -33.96 25.07
N ARG A 734 52.85 -33.93 26.13
CA ARG A 734 54.16 -34.58 26.10
C ARG A 734 54.01 -36.08 25.88
N ILE A 735 54.81 -36.63 24.98
CA ILE A 735 54.77 -38.07 24.62
C ILE A 735 54.85 -38.96 25.83
N GLN A 736 55.68 -38.61 26.87
CA GLN A 736 55.83 -39.39 28.07
C GLN A 736 54.61 -39.44 28.97
N GLU A 737 53.72 -38.43 28.84
CA GLU A 737 52.46 -38.36 29.60
C GLU A 737 51.38 -39.26 28.99
N MET A 738 51.59 -39.76 27.76
CA MET A 738 50.68 -40.65 27.03
C MET A 738 51.08 -42.12 27.08
N PHE A 739 52.23 -42.48 27.72
CA PHE A 739 52.55 -43.88 27.90
C PHE A 739 51.44 -44.61 28.62
N GLY A 740 51.18 -45.88 28.21
CA GLY A 740 50.09 -46.70 28.68
C GLY A 740 48.74 -46.44 28.02
N GLN A 741 48.63 -45.34 27.24
CA GLN A 741 47.40 -45.02 26.49
C GLN A 741 47.44 -45.74 25.15
N GLY A 742 46.67 -46.82 25.02
CA GLY A 742 46.66 -47.69 23.81
C GLY A 742 45.71 -47.23 22.69
N SER A 743 44.70 -46.48 23.03
CA SER A 743 43.70 -45.98 22.06
C SER A 743 43.70 -44.46 21.99
N THR A 744 43.32 -43.96 20.84
CA THR A 744 43.13 -42.49 20.67
C THR A 744 41.93 -42.05 21.50
N PRO A 745 42.10 -41.02 22.37
CA PRO A 745 40.96 -40.46 23.13
C PRO A 745 39.94 -39.84 22.21
N CYS A 746 38.69 -39.91 22.59
CA CYS A 746 37.55 -39.37 21.82
C CYS A 746 36.72 -38.39 22.67
N VAL A 747 35.99 -37.53 22.01
CA VAL A 747 34.95 -36.65 22.55
C VAL A 747 33.62 -36.92 21.88
N ALA A 748 32.57 -36.17 22.23
CA ALA A 748 31.21 -36.33 21.68
C ALA A 748 30.72 -37.79 21.77
N ASP A 749 30.77 -38.37 22.97
CA ASP A 749 30.38 -39.78 23.24
C ASP A 749 31.10 -40.80 22.37
N GLY A 750 32.36 -40.56 22.08
CA GLY A 750 33.19 -41.47 21.29
C GLY A 750 33.09 -41.24 19.77
N ARG A 751 32.29 -40.31 19.31
CA ARG A 751 32.07 -40.05 17.87
C ARG A 751 33.24 -39.33 17.18
N VAL A 752 33.99 -38.52 17.94
CA VAL A 752 35.06 -37.69 17.37
C VAL A 752 36.41 -37.98 18.03
N PRO A 753 37.36 -38.61 17.32
CA PRO A 753 38.69 -38.84 17.86
C PRO A 753 39.51 -37.55 17.99
N LEU A 754 40.31 -37.43 19.04
CA LEU A 754 41.22 -36.32 19.25
C LEU A 754 42.47 -36.52 18.35
N VAL A 755 42.92 -35.42 17.78
CA VAL A 755 44.27 -35.38 17.19
C VAL A 755 45.28 -35.11 18.29
N VAL A 756 46.22 -36.03 18.48
CA VAL A 756 47.25 -35.93 19.53
C VAL A 756 48.47 -35.27 18.94
N GLU A 757 48.76 -34.05 19.36
CA GLU A 757 50.03 -33.36 19.09
C GLU A 757 51.03 -33.77 20.16
N LEU A 758 51.84 -34.76 19.83
CA LEU A 758 52.86 -35.26 20.74
C LEU A 758 54.04 -34.31 20.84
N LEU A 759 54.30 -33.85 22.06
CA LEU A 759 55.36 -32.89 22.33
C LEU A 759 56.59 -33.58 22.98
N SER A 760 57.78 -33.02 22.68
CA SER A 760 59.01 -33.36 23.39
C SER A 760 58.97 -32.95 24.87
N PRO A 761 59.91 -33.44 25.69
CA PRO A 761 60.08 -32.95 27.07
C PRO A 761 60.22 -31.43 27.23
N ALA A 762 60.72 -30.77 26.18
CA ALA A 762 60.85 -29.32 26.10
C ALA A 762 59.65 -28.63 25.43
N GLN A 763 58.52 -29.34 25.30
CA GLN A 763 57.22 -28.85 24.74
C GLN A 763 57.28 -28.41 23.26
N ARG A 764 58.18 -29.03 22.47
CA ARG A 764 58.26 -28.81 21.03
C ARG A 764 57.50 -29.93 20.31
N PRO A 765 56.71 -29.62 19.24
CA PRO A 765 56.02 -30.65 18.47
C PRO A 765 57.02 -31.70 17.95
N LEU A 766 56.60 -32.96 18.09
CA LEU A 766 57.36 -34.10 17.57
C LEU A 766 56.60 -34.78 16.44
N GLN A 767 55.32 -35.09 16.72
CA GLN A 767 54.46 -35.83 15.82
C GLN A 767 53.01 -35.45 16.08
N ILE A 768 52.24 -35.40 15.04
CA ILE A 768 50.79 -35.20 15.10
C ILE A 768 50.16 -36.51 14.58
N THR A 769 49.25 -37.07 15.39
CA THR A 769 48.57 -38.32 15.03
C THR A 769 47.10 -38.30 15.41
N ALA A 770 46.26 -38.81 14.48
CA ALA A 770 44.85 -39.12 14.76
C ALA A 770 44.67 -40.59 15.19
N ASP A 771 45.69 -41.39 15.05
CA ASP A 771 45.71 -42.82 15.46
C ASP A 771 46.92 -43.07 16.35
N LEU A 772 46.66 -43.03 17.66
CA LEU A 772 47.69 -43.23 18.66
C LEU A 772 48.21 -44.69 18.68
N ALA A 773 47.36 -45.67 18.41
CA ALA A 773 47.74 -47.08 18.33
C ALA A 773 48.69 -47.36 17.17
N ALA A 774 48.38 -46.81 15.99
CA ALA A 774 49.24 -46.92 14.82
C ALA A 774 50.59 -46.18 15.03
N PHE A 775 50.56 -45.07 15.73
CA PHE A 775 51.79 -44.34 16.11
C PHE A 775 52.70 -45.18 17.03
N TRP A 776 52.12 -45.81 18.05
CA TRP A 776 52.93 -46.70 18.95
C TRP A 776 53.51 -47.90 18.25
N ALA A 777 52.73 -48.51 17.30
CA ALA A 777 53.15 -49.68 16.55
C ALA A 777 54.21 -49.42 15.47
N GLY A 778 54.28 -48.16 14.97
CA GLY A 778 55.13 -47.79 13.84
C GLY A 778 56.14 -46.67 14.15
N SER A 779 55.69 -45.44 14.13
CA SER A 779 56.55 -44.25 14.14
C SER A 779 57.26 -43.99 15.47
N TYR A 780 56.79 -44.62 16.57
CA TYR A 780 57.37 -44.41 17.88
C TYR A 780 58.86 -44.81 17.96
N GLU A 781 59.29 -45.91 17.36
CA GLU A 781 60.66 -46.35 17.39
C GLU A 781 61.63 -45.37 16.77
N GLN A 782 61.23 -44.74 15.69
CA GLN A 782 62.03 -43.67 15.07
C GLN A 782 62.11 -42.42 15.95
N VAL A 783 60.99 -41.97 16.52
CA VAL A 783 60.91 -40.82 17.45
C VAL A 783 61.75 -41.11 18.71
N LYS A 784 61.67 -42.33 19.27
CA LYS A 784 62.44 -42.78 20.45
C LYS A 784 63.91 -42.72 20.15
N LYS A 785 64.41 -43.25 19.02
CA LYS A 785 65.83 -43.21 18.63
C LYS A 785 66.37 -41.80 18.58
N GLU A 786 65.66 -40.90 17.92
CA GLU A 786 66.05 -39.49 17.82
C GLU A 786 66.01 -38.78 19.20
N MET A 787 64.89 -38.92 19.91
CA MET A 787 64.67 -38.23 21.15
C MET A 787 65.51 -38.73 22.32
N LYS A 788 65.86 -40.02 22.37
CA LYS A 788 66.76 -40.62 23.34
C LYS A 788 68.17 -40.00 23.25
N GLY A 789 68.60 -39.65 22.07
CA GLY A 789 69.87 -38.95 21.87
C GLY A 789 69.81 -37.47 22.36
N ARG A 790 68.67 -36.79 22.09
CA ARG A 790 68.47 -35.38 22.40
C ARG A 790 68.04 -35.10 23.86
N TYR A 791 67.31 -36.02 24.47
CA TYR A 791 66.81 -35.95 25.85
C TYR A 791 67.17 -37.23 26.64
N PRO A 792 68.47 -37.58 26.90
CA PRO A 792 68.87 -38.84 27.44
C PRO A 792 68.46 -39.02 28.93
N ARG A 793 68.14 -37.93 29.60
CA ARG A 793 67.68 -37.92 31.01
C ARG A 793 66.23 -38.24 31.19
N HIS A 794 65.45 -38.32 30.06
CA HIS A 794 64.01 -38.66 30.09
C HIS A 794 63.85 -40.14 29.77
N TYR A 795 62.69 -40.69 30.25
CA TYR A 795 62.29 -42.09 30.02
C TYR A 795 61.82 -42.35 28.60
N TRP A 796 62.41 -43.36 27.91
CA TRP A 796 62.07 -43.78 26.52
C TRP A 796 62.01 -45.29 26.52
N PRO A 797 60.88 -45.93 26.92
CA PRO A 797 60.66 -47.33 27.02
C PRO A 797 60.71 -48.05 25.67
N ASP A 798 61.01 -49.34 25.65
CA ASP A 798 60.92 -50.18 24.50
C ASP A 798 59.46 -50.50 24.13
N ASN A 799 58.61 -50.77 25.13
CA ASN A 799 57.17 -50.87 24.96
C ASN A 799 56.46 -49.68 25.62
N PRO A 800 55.98 -48.70 24.82
CA PRO A 800 55.31 -47.52 25.36
C PRO A 800 53.91 -47.85 25.98
N LEU A 801 53.29 -48.99 25.60
CA LEU A 801 51.99 -49.37 26.08
C LEU A 801 52.00 -49.93 27.50
N GLU A 802 53.10 -50.58 27.90
CA GLU A 802 53.30 -51.13 29.25
C GLU A 802 54.03 -50.16 30.18
N ALA A 803 54.48 -49.07 29.64
CA ALA A 803 55.29 -48.08 30.38
C ALA A 803 54.46 -47.19 31.27
N MET A 804 54.97 -46.88 32.43
CA MET A 804 54.32 -45.90 33.33
C MET A 804 54.41 -44.51 32.78
N PRO A 805 53.25 -43.81 32.64
CA PRO A 805 53.24 -42.43 32.21
C PRO A 805 53.99 -41.52 33.21
N THR A 806 54.74 -40.55 32.68
CA THR A 806 55.60 -39.76 33.55
C THR A 806 55.74 -38.29 33.11
N LYS A 807 55.88 -37.40 34.10
CA LYS A 807 56.20 -35.94 33.88
C LYS A 807 57.66 -35.65 34.20
N VAL A 808 58.39 -36.62 34.79
CA VAL A 808 59.70 -36.41 35.38
C VAL A 808 60.81 -37.18 34.67
N THR A 809 62.06 -36.84 34.95
CA THR A 809 63.24 -37.51 34.44
C THR A 809 63.47 -38.90 35.12
N LYS A 810 64.22 -39.82 34.47
CA LYS A 810 64.56 -41.13 34.96
C LYS A 810 65.04 -41.13 36.38
N LYS A 811 65.93 -40.17 36.74
CA LYS A 811 66.50 -40.05 38.13
C LYS A 811 65.38 -39.81 39.16
N LYS A 812 64.34 -39.08 38.82
CA LYS A 812 63.19 -38.83 39.72
C LYS A 812 62.17 -39.99 39.73
N MET A 813 62.22 -40.89 38.75
CA MET A 813 61.45 -42.11 38.68
C MET A 813 62.13 -43.27 39.47
N GLY A 814 63.33 -43.14 39.81
CA GLY A 814 64.09 -44.23 40.42
C GLY A 814 64.65 -45.27 39.48
N ILE A 815 64.81 -44.94 38.18
CA ILE A 815 65.25 -45.75 37.07
C ILE A 815 66.55 -45.22 36.52
#